data_71d751d415ec8d455eaec01357e8589f
#
_entry.id   71d751d415ec8d455eaec01357e8589f
#
_cell.length_a   1.000
_cell.length_b   1.000
_cell.length_c   1.000
_cell.angle_alpha   90.00
_cell.angle_beta   90.00
_cell.angle_gamma   90.00
#
_symmetry.space_group_name_H-M   'P 1'
#
loop_
_entity.id
_entity.type
_entity.pdbx_description
1 polymer ?
#
loop_
_entity_poly.entity_id
_entity_poly.type
_entity_poly.pdbx_seq_one_letter_code
_entity_poly.pdbx_strand_id
1 'polypeptide(L)'
;MKRTCKYLSYGAAAVLIVMMMAATVVEKLHGTPVAFQWFYHSPLFLILWAVAAVAGLVYLVMAGTPKRLFTMGLHLGLAVILAGALVTHLFGESGEIHLREGETLASFELEDESPATLPFSIRLDAFAIDYHHGSRMPSDYRSDITFLPEGTAVRISMNNIAKYRGYRFYQADYDEDGKGSILAVSHDPWGVGITYAGYLLLLLSMIGFFFQKDTVFRQALRRVATMTAAVAFLVLVPSVSASASTRDVKKALGEMYVYYGHRVCPFDTYLQEKGLDAAVESLDKMKLFPLADSTGKVSWYAAADDLPESVYEDQDLWTFIRKSPELVKESVSSGDEAGVLQVLNGIKAYQEKTASSVIPSPRKVKAERTYIRIARPKAQFMLCLALGIVLFVLGGVLITRKKKFPSWVLIAGAVIALLIWLYLSLVIGLRWYVSGTGPYVGRYNVMMLMAWFATLAILLLYKRFPLIEPLGFLLAGFTMLLASREGVSPQIMPLMPVLQSPLLSIHVLSMMMSYTLFGLVAFNGIMGVAVPSAEAREDLRSVSLVVMYPAVFLLTFGTFLGAVWANISWGSYWAWDPKETWALVTMLVYSFTLHGGALKPFRNARFFHWFTIAAFLCVLITYFGVNLLLGGMHSYGS
;
A
#
# COMPACT_ATOMS: atom_id res chain seq x y z
N MET A 1 32.45 -0.15 -30.78
CA MET A 1 31.75 0.87 -29.96
C MET A 1 30.30 0.49 -29.65
N LYS A 2 29.34 0.28 -30.59
CA LYS A 2 27.92 -0.07 -30.30
C LYS A 2 27.77 -1.31 -29.38
N ARG A 3 28.48 -2.42 -29.65
CA ARG A 3 28.45 -3.63 -28.80
C ARG A 3 29.01 -3.36 -27.43
N THR A 4 30.12 -2.64 -27.34
CA THR A 4 30.77 -2.29 -26.06
C THR A 4 29.85 -1.46 -25.16
N CYS A 5 29.26 -0.36 -25.71
CA CYS A 5 28.32 0.47 -24.95
C CYS A 5 27.10 -0.32 -24.47
N LYS A 6 26.58 -1.24 -25.32
CA LYS A 6 25.48 -2.14 -24.91
C LYS A 6 25.86 -2.99 -23.71
N TYR A 7 26.99 -3.70 -23.75
CA TYR A 7 27.39 -4.59 -22.67
C TYR A 7 27.79 -3.84 -21.41
N LEU A 8 28.40 -2.65 -21.55
CA LEU A 8 28.71 -1.78 -20.41
C LEU A 8 27.42 -1.32 -19.69
N SER A 9 26.43 -0.83 -20.43
CA SER A 9 25.18 -0.35 -19.82
C SER A 9 24.42 -1.47 -19.11
N TYR A 10 24.19 -2.62 -19.76
CA TYR A 10 23.48 -3.73 -19.13
C TYR A 10 24.29 -4.39 -18.02
N GLY A 11 25.62 -4.47 -18.17
CA GLY A 11 26.51 -4.99 -17.13
C GLY A 11 26.52 -4.11 -15.89
N ALA A 12 26.64 -2.78 -16.06
CA ALA A 12 26.54 -1.84 -14.95
C ALA A 12 25.18 -1.92 -14.25
N ALA A 13 24.07 -1.99 -15.01
CA ALA A 13 22.74 -2.16 -14.44
C ALA A 13 22.59 -3.48 -13.65
N ALA A 14 23.17 -4.58 -14.14
CA ALA A 14 23.13 -5.85 -13.42
C ALA A 14 23.94 -5.79 -12.11
N VAL A 15 25.12 -5.16 -12.11
CA VAL A 15 25.93 -4.95 -10.90
C VAL A 15 25.20 -4.04 -9.92
N LEU A 16 24.58 -2.95 -10.37
CA LEU A 16 23.77 -2.06 -9.53
C LEU A 16 22.64 -2.82 -8.84
N ILE A 17 21.91 -3.69 -9.56
CA ILE A 17 20.87 -4.53 -8.97
C ILE A 17 21.43 -5.37 -7.81
N VAL A 18 22.54 -6.05 -8.03
CA VAL A 18 23.19 -6.88 -7.00
C VAL A 18 23.66 -6.03 -5.82
N MET A 19 24.25 -4.86 -6.08
CA MET A 19 24.69 -3.93 -5.02
C MET A 19 23.50 -3.44 -4.18
N MET A 20 22.38 -3.04 -4.81
CA MET A 20 21.19 -2.61 -4.11
C MET A 20 20.57 -3.73 -3.26
N MET A 21 20.51 -4.96 -3.78
CA MET A 21 20.06 -6.12 -3.02
C MET A 21 20.97 -6.38 -1.80
N ALA A 22 22.29 -6.31 -1.98
CA ALA A 22 23.26 -6.48 -0.90
C ALA A 22 23.16 -5.35 0.14
N ALA A 23 22.94 -4.10 -0.31
CA ALA A 23 22.80 -2.95 0.57
C ALA A 23 21.65 -3.13 1.56
N THR A 24 20.47 -3.60 1.12
CA THR A 24 19.32 -3.83 2.02
C THR A 24 19.58 -4.94 3.05
N VAL A 25 20.40 -5.94 2.71
CA VAL A 25 20.81 -6.98 3.67
C VAL A 25 21.80 -6.41 4.68
N VAL A 26 22.78 -5.63 4.21
CA VAL A 26 23.77 -4.97 5.10
C VAL A 26 23.07 -3.97 6.02
N GLU A 27 22.12 -3.22 5.52
CA GLU A 27 21.30 -2.30 6.32
C GLU A 27 20.60 -3.02 7.46
N LYS A 28 20.01 -4.19 7.18
CA LYS A 28 19.35 -5.02 8.21
C LYS A 28 20.32 -5.54 9.28
N LEU A 29 21.55 -5.88 8.88
CA LEU A 29 22.54 -6.51 9.78
C LEU A 29 23.40 -5.49 10.55
N HIS A 30 23.69 -4.34 9.94
CA HIS A 30 24.68 -3.38 10.43
C HIS A 30 24.14 -1.95 10.56
N GLY A 31 22.88 -1.71 10.19
CA GLY A 31 22.22 -0.41 10.25
C GLY A 31 22.38 0.44 8.99
N THR A 32 21.52 1.45 8.90
CA THR A 32 21.41 2.38 7.76
C THR A 32 22.73 3.13 7.48
N PRO A 33 23.49 3.67 8.47
CA PRO A 33 24.73 4.41 8.20
C PRO A 33 25.78 3.57 7.47
N VAL A 34 25.91 2.27 7.81
CA VAL A 34 26.87 1.36 7.17
C VAL A 34 26.47 1.07 5.73
N ALA A 35 25.17 0.85 5.47
CA ALA A 35 24.68 0.64 4.11
C ALA A 35 24.91 1.87 3.21
N PHE A 36 24.69 3.08 3.74
CA PHE A 36 24.98 4.32 3.03
C PHE A 36 26.46 4.46 2.71
N GLN A 37 27.34 4.29 3.68
CA GLN A 37 28.79 4.42 3.50
C GLN A 37 29.35 3.40 2.50
N TRP A 38 28.94 2.13 2.58
CA TRP A 38 29.53 1.06 1.78
C TRP A 38 28.93 0.94 0.39
N PHE A 39 27.67 1.36 0.20
CA PHE A 39 26.96 1.19 -1.07
C PHE A 39 26.50 2.52 -1.66
N TYR A 40 25.51 3.18 -1.08
CA TYR A 40 24.79 4.28 -1.74
C TYR A 40 25.64 5.54 -1.95
N HIS A 41 26.54 5.87 -1.01
CA HIS A 41 27.50 6.98 -1.13
C HIS A 41 28.86 6.53 -1.69
N SER A 42 29.04 5.25 -2.04
CA SER A 42 30.31 4.78 -2.57
C SER A 42 30.57 5.34 -3.98
N PRO A 43 31.83 5.75 -4.30
CA PRO A 43 32.18 6.19 -5.64
C PRO A 43 31.85 5.15 -6.73
N LEU A 44 31.96 3.86 -6.39
CA LEU A 44 31.65 2.77 -7.30
C LEU A 44 30.18 2.79 -7.71
N PHE A 45 29.26 3.00 -6.77
CA PHE A 45 27.83 3.07 -7.04
C PHE A 45 27.47 4.23 -7.97
N LEU A 46 28.02 5.42 -7.70
CA LEU A 46 27.84 6.61 -8.53
C LEU A 46 28.40 6.41 -9.96
N ILE A 47 29.61 5.84 -10.07
CA ILE A 47 30.24 5.55 -11.36
C ILE A 47 29.40 4.54 -12.16
N LEU A 48 28.87 3.50 -11.51
CA LEU A 48 28.03 2.51 -12.19
C LEU A 48 26.74 3.11 -12.73
N TRP A 49 26.07 4.02 -12.00
CA TRP A 49 24.92 4.77 -12.50
C TRP A 49 25.29 5.64 -13.70
N ALA A 50 26.40 6.38 -13.63
CA ALA A 50 26.88 7.19 -14.73
C ALA A 50 27.20 6.34 -15.96
N VAL A 51 27.90 5.21 -15.79
CA VAL A 51 28.22 4.26 -16.87
C VAL A 51 26.94 3.67 -17.48
N ALA A 52 25.99 3.24 -16.66
CA ALA A 52 24.72 2.70 -17.13
C ALA A 52 23.95 3.71 -17.98
N ALA A 53 23.85 4.96 -17.52
CA ALA A 53 23.14 6.04 -18.20
C ALA A 53 23.84 6.48 -19.50
N VAL A 54 25.11 6.85 -19.42
CA VAL A 54 25.86 7.38 -20.58
C VAL A 54 26.06 6.32 -21.65
N ALA A 55 26.54 5.12 -21.28
CA ALA A 55 26.70 4.04 -22.25
C ALA A 55 25.36 3.60 -22.85
N GLY A 56 24.28 3.62 -22.04
CA GLY A 56 22.92 3.35 -22.49
C GLY A 56 22.43 4.36 -23.53
N LEU A 57 22.55 5.66 -23.27
CA LEU A 57 22.16 6.71 -24.21
C LEU A 57 23.00 6.65 -25.51
N VAL A 58 24.31 6.48 -25.43
CA VAL A 58 25.18 6.30 -26.58
C VAL A 58 24.75 5.07 -27.41
N TYR A 59 24.47 3.95 -26.73
CA TYR A 59 23.97 2.75 -27.41
C TYR A 59 22.65 3.01 -28.13
N LEU A 60 21.70 3.72 -27.53
CA LEU A 60 20.39 4.04 -28.10
C LEU A 60 20.51 4.93 -29.35
N VAL A 61 21.37 5.94 -29.31
CA VAL A 61 21.66 6.80 -30.49
C VAL A 61 22.23 5.96 -31.60
N MET A 62 23.26 5.13 -31.33
CA MET A 62 23.88 4.24 -32.34
C MET A 62 22.96 3.12 -32.82
N ALA A 63 21.91 2.78 -32.07
CA ALA A 63 20.91 1.80 -32.46
C ALA A 63 19.81 2.38 -33.37
N GLY A 64 19.78 3.70 -33.57
CA GLY A 64 18.74 4.40 -34.33
C GLY A 64 17.45 4.61 -33.55
N THR A 65 17.49 4.50 -32.25
CA THR A 65 16.32 4.70 -31.33
C THR A 65 15.76 6.13 -31.38
N PRO A 66 16.53 7.22 -31.68
CA PRO A 66 15.95 8.57 -31.82
C PRO A 66 14.79 8.68 -32.81
N LYS A 67 14.73 7.79 -33.81
CA LYS A 67 13.58 7.66 -34.72
C LYS A 67 12.29 7.17 -34.03
N ARG A 68 12.37 6.71 -32.82
CA ARG A 68 11.25 6.21 -31.98
C ARG A 68 11.07 7.13 -30.78
N LEU A 69 10.41 8.25 -30.98
CA LEU A 69 10.31 9.38 -30.08
C LEU A 69 10.02 8.96 -28.63
N PHE A 70 8.95 8.21 -28.38
CA PHE A 70 8.55 7.84 -27.03
C PHE A 70 9.48 6.81 -26.39
N THR A 71 10.05 5.88 -27.17
CA THR A 71 11.08 4.96 -26.66
C THR A 71 12.33 5.73 -26.25
N MET A 72 12.76 6.72 -27.01
CA MET A 72 13.88 7.57 -26.65
C MET A 72 13.56 8.44 -25.43
N GLY A 73 12.35 9.00 -25.40
CA GLY A 73 11.87 9.82 -24.27
C GLY A 73 11.84 9.08 -22.94
N LEU A 74 11.48 7.78 -22.93
CA LEU A 74 11.57 6.96 -21.71
C LEU A 74 12.98 6.92 -21.12
N HIS A 75 13.99 6.67 -21.95
CA HIS A 75 15.38 6.58 -21.49
C HIS A 75 15.97 7.96 -21.15
N LEU A 76 15.60 8.99 -21.93
CA LEU A 76 16.02 10.35 -21.64
C LEU A 76 15.39 10.86 -20.34
N GLY A 77 14.12 10.54 -20.07
CA GLY A 77 13.46 10.86 -18.81
C GLY A 77 14.20 10.26 -17.61
N LEU A 78 14.58 8.98 -17.69
CA LEU A 78 15.39 8.34 -16.65
C LEU A 78 16.77 8.99 -16.48
N ALA A 79 17.42 9.37 -17.59
CA ALA A 79 18.72 10.07 -17.52
C ALA A 79 18.59 11.46 -16.90
N VAL A 80 17.51 12.19 -17.17
CA VAL A 80 17.22 13.50 -16.56
C VAL A 80 16.95 13.34 -15.04
N ILE A 81 16.22 12.29 -14.64
CA ILE A 81 16.01 11.97 -13.22
C ILE A 81 17.35 11.74 -12.51
N LEU A 82 18.24 10.92 -13.10
CA LEU A 82 19.57 10.67 -12.56
C LEU A 82 20.44 11.93 -12.49
N ALA A 83 20.34 12.81 -13.52
CA ALA A 83 21.04 14.09 -13.49
C ALA A 83 20.49 15.01 -12.39
N GLY A 84 19.17 15.05 -12.18
CA GLY A 84 18.55 15.78 -11.08
C GLY A 84 19.00 15.25 -9.71
N ALA A 85 19.00 13.93 -9.53
CA ALA A 85 19.48 13.29 -8.30
C ALA A 85 20.97 13.61 -8.03
N LEU A 86 21.81 13.63 -9.05
CA LEU A 86 23.21 14.05 -8.92
C LEU A 86 23.33 15.52 -8.51
N VAL A 87 22.51 16.41 -9.08
CA VAL A 87 22.51 17.83 -8.70
C VAL A 87 22.06 18.01 -7.25
N THR A 88 21.01 17.30 -6.81
CA THR A 88 20.60 17.30 -5.39
C THR A 88 21.72 16.80 -4.49
N HIS A 89 22.40 15.71 -4.86
CA HIS A 89 23.50 15.15 -4.09
C HIS A 89 24.70 16.13 -3.94
N LEU A 90 24.94 16.97 -4.95
CA LEU A 90 26.08 17.91 -4.96
C LEU A 90 25.76 19.27 -4.35
N PHE A 91 24.51 19.72 -4.40
CA PHE A 91 24.10 21.09 -4.09
C PHE A 91 22.89 21.20 -3.14
N GLY A 92 22.27 20.08 -2.79
CA GLY A 92 21.19 20.04 -1.82
C GLY A 92 21.71 20.09 -0.40
N GLU A 93 21.04 20.84 0.45
CA GLU A 93 21.26 20.89 1.90
C GLU A 93 19.99 20.37 2.59
N SER A 94 20.16 19.50 3.56
CA SER A 94 19.09 18.98 4.42
C SER A 94 19.53 18.89 5.86
N GLY A 95 18.60 19.10 6.78
CA GLY A 95 18.87 19.09 8.20
C GLY A 95 17.60 19.31 9.01
N GLU A 96 17.74 19.64 10.28
CA GLU A 96 16.64 19.82 11.21
C GLU A 96 16.79 21.11 12.02
N ILE A 97 15.67 21.73 12.36
CA ILE A 97 15.58 22.85 13.30
C ILE A 97 14.64 22.49 14.43
N HIS A 98 15.13 22.53 15.65
CA HIS A 98 14.35 22.32 16.87
C HIS A 98 13.95 23.67 17.45
N LEU A 99 12.65 23.90 17.59
CA LEU A 99 12.07 25.14 18.06
C LEU A 99 11.11 24.89 19.22
N ARG A 100 11.23 25.67 20.27
CA ARG A 100 10.22 25.73 21.34
C ARG A 100 9.26 26.91 21.12
N GLU A 101 8.06 26.83 21.68
CA GLU A 101 7.06 27.90 21.56
C GLU A 101 7.62 29.24 22.05
N GLY A 102 7.52 30.25 21.21
CA GLY A 102 8.08 31.59 21.41
C GLY A 102 9.56 31.74 21.04
N GLU A 103 10.29 30.66 20.78
CA GLU A 103 11.70 30.70 20.40
C GLU A 103 11.87 31.13 18.95
N THR A 104 12.97 31.87 18.70
CA THR A 104 13.33 32.37 17.36
C THR A 104 14.75 31.94 17.05
N LEU A 105 14.93 31.18 15.96
CA LEU A 105 16.23 30.74 15.48
C LEU A 105 16.48 31.19 14.05
N ALA A 106 17.78 31.29 13.70
CA ALA A 106 18.27 31.62 12.35
C ALA A 106 19.29 30.58 11.88
N SER A 107 19.36 29.43 12.53
CA SER A 107 20.26 28.33 12.17
C SER A 107 19.53 26.99 12.32
N PHE A 108 20.01 26.00 11.59
CA PHE A 108 19.55 24.61 11.66
C PHE A 108 20.75 23.67 11.64
N GLU A 109 20.60 22.44 12.07
CA GLU A 109 21.63 21.40 12.07
C GLU A 109 21.53 20.59 10.79
N LEU A 110 22.65 20.45 10.05
CA LEU A 110 22.76 19.55 8.89
C LEU A 110 22.82 18.09 9.35
N GLU A 111 22.65 17.17 8.41
CA GLU A 111 22.73 15.71 8.68
C GLU A 111 24.09 15.26 9.25
N ASP A 112 25.15 16.04 9.07
CA ASP A 112 26.49 15.80 9.63
C ASP A 112 26.71 16.49 10.99
N GLU A 113 25.62 16.98 11.63
CA GLU A 113 25.61 17.71 12.90
C GLU A 113 26.33 19.10 12.83
N SER A 114 26.70 19.56 11.65
CA SER A 114 27.28 20.89 11.49
C SER A 114 26.19 21.98 11.41
N PRO A 115 26.40 23.15 12.01
CA PRO A 115 25.40 24.23 11.98
C PRO A 115 25.41 24.96 10.63
N ALA A 116 24.22 25.13 10.05
CA ALA A 116 23.98 25.96 8.88
C ALA A 116 23.13 27.17 9.25
N THR A 117 23.32 28.31 8.56
CA THR A 117 22.60 29.55 8.82
C THR A 117 21.51 29.81 7.78
N LEU A 118 20.32 30.19 8.25
CA LEU A 118 19.24 30.66 7.40
C LEU A 118 19.40 32.18 7.09
N PRO A 119 19.07 32.62 5.87
CA PRO A 119 19.07 34.07 5.53
C PRO A 119 17.87 34.85 6.11
N PHE A 120 17.17 34.26 7.08
CA PHE A 120 16.02 34.78 7.81
C PHE A 120 15.93 34.06 9.15
N SER A 121 15.03 34.51 10.02
CA SER A 121 14.73 33.81 11.27
C SER A 121 13.35 33.16 11.22
N ILE A 122 13.17 32.09 11.98
CA ILE A 122 11.92 31.39 12.13
C ILE A 122 11.53 31.31 13.60
N ARG A 123 10.28 31.63 13.92
CA ARG A 123 9.74 31.54 15.27
C ARG A 123 8.60 30.53 15.30
N LEU A 124 8.59 29.66 16.31
CA LEU A 124 7.45 28.80 16.60
C LEU A 124 6.45 29.60 17.46
N ASP A 125 5.26 29.84 16.93
CA ASP A 125 4.19 30.56 17.65
C ASP A 125 3.37 29.59 18.52
N ALA A 126 3.03 28.39 18.00
CA ALA A 126 2.33 27.34 18.74
C ALA A 126 2.53 25.97 18.10
N PHE A 127 2.50 24.92 18.93
CA PHE A 127 2.42 23.54 18.49
C PHE A 127 1.12 22.91 18.97
N ALA A 128 0.49 22.05 18.17
CA ALA A 128 -0.73 21.33 18.58
C ALA A 128 -0.85 19.96 17.90
N ILE A 129 -1.39 19.00 18.63
CA ILE A 129 -1.73 17.68 18.13
C ILE A 129 -3.25 17.58 17.97
N ASP A 130 -3.71 17.36 16.76
CA ASP A 130 -5.11 17.05 16.49
C ASP A 130 -5.34 15.54 16.61
N TYR A 131 -6.52 15.14 17.07
CA TYR A 131 -6.88 13.74 17.27
C TYR A 131 -8.08 13.36 16.41
N HIS A 132 -8.13 12.11 15.98
CA HIS A 132 -9.34 11.57 15.37
C HIS A 132 -10.52 11.67 16.33
N HIS A 133 -11.71 12.00 15.79
CA HIS A 133 -12.92 12.20 16.59
C HIS A 133 -13.24 10.96 17.44
N GLY A 134 -13.39 11.14 18.75
CA GLY A 134 -13.61 10.07 19.71
C GLY A 134 -12.41 9.12 19.91
N SER A 135 -11.20 9.54 19.56
CA SER A 135 -9.98 8.73 19.63
C SER A 135 -8.85 9.48 20.34
N ARG A 136 -7.87 8.73 20.84
CA ARG A 136 -6.57 9.26 21.30
C ARG A 136 -5.49 9.11 20.22
N MET A 137 -5.84 8.64 19.02
CA MET A 137 -4.89 8.52 17.93
C MET A 137 -4.75 9.87 17.22
N PRO A 138 -3.53 10.41 17.06
CA PRO A 138 -3.31 11.64 16.32
C PRO A 138 -3.85 11.58 14.90
N SER A 139 -4.49 12.65 14.47
CA SER A 139 -4.96 12.86 13.09
C SER A 139 -4.12 13.88 12.33
N ASP A 140 -3.43 14.79 13.04
CA ASP A 140 -2.46 15.72 12.48
C ASP A 140 -1.52 16.26 13.58
N TYR A 141 -0.33 16.73 13.17
CA TYR A 141 0.62 17.46 14.00
C TYR A 141 0.82 18.82 13.36
N ARG A 142 0.60 19.90 14.10
CA ARG A 142 0.58 21.27 13.57
C ARG A 142 1.58 22.16 14.28
N SER A 143 2.42 22.85 13.49
CA SER A 143 3.29 23.91 13.94
C SER A 143 2.89 25.22 13.26
N ASP A 144 2.42 26.18 14.04
CA ASP A 144 2.18 27.53 13.59
C ASP A 144 3.49 28.31 13.74
N ILE A 145 4.05 28.80 12.65
CA ILE A 145 5.36 29.48 12.59
C ILE A 145 5.26 30.86 11.95
N THR A 146 6.18 31.75 12.31
CA THR A 146 6.34 33.05 11.67
C THR A 146 7.75 33.23 11.15
N PHE A 147 7.89 33.59 9.86
CA PHE A 147 9.15 33.97 9.24
C PHE A 147 9.44 35.46 9.45
N LEU A 148 10.64 35.78 9.95
CA LEU A 148 11.08 37.12 10.24
C LEU A 148 12.19 37.57 9.26
N PRO A 149 12.31 38.87 8.91
CA PRO A 149 11.60 40.01 9.50
C PRO A 149 10.21 40.31 8.90
N GLU A 150 9.78 39.69 7.80
CA GLU A 150 8.54 40.02 7.09
C GLU A 150 7.26 39.73 7.92
N GLY A 151 7.35 38.93 8.97
CA GLY A 151 6.19 38.52 9.78
C GLY A 151 5.22 37.59 9.08
N THR A 152 5.71 36.80 8.11
CA THR A 152 4.86 35.85 7.35
C THR A 152 4.51 34.65 8.22
N ALA A 153 3.27 34.56 8.68
CA ALA A 153 2.75 33.43 9.44
C ALA A 153 2.31 32.29 8.50
N VAL A 154 2.74 31.08 8.81
CA VAL A 154 2.42 29.88 8.03
C VAL A 154 2.16 28.72 9.01
N ARG A 155 1.21 27.85 8.66
CA ARG A 155 0.96 26.59 9.35
C ARG A 155 1.62 25.45 8.62
N ILE A 156 2.47 24.70 9.34
CA ILE A 156 3.02 23.41 8.87
C ILE A 156 2.23 22.29 9.51
N SER A 157 1.91 21.27 8.74
CA SER A 157 1.37 20.01 9.27
C SER A 157 1.80 18.83 8.39
N MET A 158 1.46 17.60 8.79
CA MET A 158 1.72 16.43 7.97
C MET A 158 1.09 16.60 6.58
N ASN A 159 1.86 16.44 5.51
CA ASN A 159 1.47 16.68 4.10
C ASN A 159 1.19 18.16 3.71
N ASN A 160 1.42 19.13 4.59
CA ASN A 160 1.30 20.56 4.30
C ASN A 160 2.55 21.30 4.76
N ILE A 161 3.44 21.59 3.83
CA ILE A 161 4.78 22.14 4.07
C ILE A 161 4.80 23.67 3.96
N ALA A 162 5.70 24.33 4.69
CA ALA A 162 6.01 25.73 4.42
C ALA A 162 7.13 25.85 3.37
N LYS A 163 7.01 26.88 2.52
CA LYS A 163 8.04 27.25 1.54
C LYS A 163 8.36 28.73 1.69
N TYR A 164 9.62 29.04 1.96
CA TYR A 164 10.03 30.43 2.14
C TYR A 164 11.46 30.64 1.62
N ARG A 165 11.67 31.59 0.73
CA ARG A 165 12.97 31.95 0.12
C ARG A 165 13.80 30.77 -0.40
N GLY A 166 13.15 29.76 -0.99
CA GLY A 166 13.80 28.55 -1.54
C GLY A 166 13.98 27.41 -0.54
N TYR A 167 13.80 27.66 0.75
CA TYR A 167 13.76 26.64 1.80
C TYR A 167 12.38 26.02 1.93
N ARG A 168 12.35 24.76 2.37
CA ARG A 168 11.15 24.00 2.65
C ARG A 168 11.22 23.45 4.05
N PHE A 169 10.11 23.55 4.80
CA PHE A 169 10.01 23.11 6.18
C PHE A 169 8.90 22.10 6.31
N TYR A 170 9.18 20.99 7.00
CA TYR A 170 8.32 19.83 7.16
C TYR A 170 8.18 19.48 8.63
N GLN A 171 7.01 18.99 9.06
CA GLN A 171 6.85 18.46 10.40
C GLN A 171 7.59 17.13 10.51
N ALA A 172 8.64 17.04 11.32
CA ALA A 172 9.43 15.83 11.54
C ALA A 172 9.06 15.14 12.86
N ASP A 173 9.20 15.86 13.98
CA ASP A 173 8.95 15.34 15.31
C ASP A 173 8.48 16.45 16.25
N TYR A 174 8.30 16.18 17.53
CA TYR A 174 7.86 17.14 18.55
C TYR A 174 8.35 16.72 19.93
N ASP A 175 8.40 17.67 20.86
CA ASP A 175 8.77 17.43 22.26
C ASP A 175 7.65 16.70 23.01
N GLU A 176 8.01 15.80 23.93
CA GLU A 176 7.06 15.01 24.73
C GLU A 176 6.10 15.90 25.56
N ASP A 177 6.54 17.10 25.93
CA ASP A 177 5.72 18.06 26.65
C ASP A 177 4.71 18.82 25.77
N GLY A 178 4.73 18.59 24.45
CA GLY A 178 3.85 19.22 23.46
C GLY A 178 4.09 20.73 23.27
N LYS A 179 5.27 21.26 23.65
CA LYS A 179 5.62 22.70 23.56
C LYS A 179 6.80 22.97 22.63
N GLY A 180 7.26 22.01 21.90
CA GLY A 180 8.32 22.14 20.93
C GLY A 180 8.04 21.32 19.69
N SER A 181 8.64 21.74 18.59
CA SER A 181 8.52 21.11 17.28
C SER A 181 9.88 20.96 16.64
N ILE A 182 10.13 19.80 16.06
CA ILE A 182 11.30 19.53 15.23
C ILE A 182 10.82 19.59 13.78
N LEU A 183 11.39 20.52 13.03
CA LEU A 183 11.08 20.70 11.62
C LEU A 183 12.26 20.28 10.77
N ALA A 184 12.04 19.35 9.84
CA ALA A 184 13.02 19.06 8.80
C ALA A 184 13.11 20.24 7.82
N VAL A 185 14.33 20.62 7.47
CA VAL A 185 14.66 21.72 6.57
C VAL A 185 15.32 21.16 5.32
N SER A 186 14.85 21.57 4.15
CA SER A 186 15.45 21.18 2.87
C SER A 186 15.62 22.40 1.96
N HIS A 187 16.83 22.56 1.42
CA HIS A 187 17.17 23.56 0.43
C HIS A 187 17.78 22.89 -0.79
N ASP A 188 16.99 22.70 -1.83
CA ASP A 188 17.44 22.17 -3.13
C ASP A 188 16.87 23.05 -4.25
N PRO A 189 17.59 24.09 -4.67
CA PRO A 189 17.09 25.07 -5.63
C PRO A 189 16.96 24.50 -7.05
N TRP A 190 17.73 23.46 -7.42
CA TRP A 190 17.84 22.98 -8.79
C TRP A 190 17.47 21.51 -8.98
N GLY A 191 17.94 20.62 -8.11
CA GLY A 191 17.86 19.17 -8.31
C GLY A 191 16.44 18.63 -8.34
N VAL A 192 15.57 19.08 -7.43
CA VAL A 192 14.14 18.70 -7.42
C VAL A 192 13.43 19.13 -8.70
N GLY A 193 13.71 20.35 -9.22
CA GLY A 193 13.11 20.83 -10.45
C GLY A 193 13.51 19.99 -11.68
N ILE A 194 14.80 19.65 -11.78
CA ILE A 194 15.32 18.78 -12.85
C ILE A 194 14.70 17.38 -12.76
N THR A 195 14.65 16.80 -11.54
CA THR A 195 14.06 15.48 -11.30
C THR A 195 12.59 15.43 -11.69
N TYR A 196 11.82 16.46 -11.35
CA TYR A 196 10.40 16.53 -11.70
C TYR A 196 10.18 16.72 -13.21
N ALA A 197 11.05 17.46 -13.89
CA ALA A 197 11.03 17.53 -15.35
C ALA A 197 11.29 16.15 -15.97
N GLY A 198 12.20 15.36 -15.39
CA GLY A 198 12.44 13.97 -15.76
C GLY A 198 11.20 13.08 -15.55
N TYR A 199 10.51 13.20 -14.42
CA TYR A 199 9.27 12.46 -14.13
C TYR A 199 8.18 12.80 -15.16
N LEU A 200 8.00 14.07 -15.48
CA LEU A 200 7.02 14.50 -16.50
C LEU A 200 7.35 13.95 -17.88
N LEU A 201 8.62 14.05 -18.31
CA LEU A 201 9.07 13.50 -19.59
C LEU A 201 8.86 11.99 -19.65
N LEU A 202 9.17 11.28 -18.59
CA LEU A 202 8.97 9.84 -18.47
C LEU A 202 7.49 9.47 -18.57
N LEU A 203 6.62 10.13 -17.82
CA LEU A 203 5.16 9.89 -17.84
C LEU A 203 4.57 10.12 -19.23
N LEU A 204 4.86 11.25 -19.86
CA LEU A 204 4.39 11.56 -21.21
C LEU A 204 4.90 10.53 -22.23
N SER A 205 6.15 10.08 -22.07
CA SER A 205 6.74 9.06 -22.94
C SER A 205 6.13 7.68 -22.71
N MET A 206 5.76 7.32 -21.47
CA MET A 206 5.05 6.07 -21.15
C MET A 206 3.66 6.04 -21.81
N ILE A 207 2.91 7.13 -21.71
CA ILE A 207 1.60 7.25 -22.38
C ILE A 207 1.76 7.14 -23.88
N GLY A 208 2.69 7.92 -24.46
CA GLY A 208 2.95 7.96 -25.89
C GLY A 208 3.46 6.64 -26.47
N PHE A 209 4.18 5.83 -25.67
CA PHE A 209 4.70 4.53 -26.09
C PHE A 209 3.60 3.57 -26.56
N PHE A 210 2.44 3.57 -25.92
CA PHE A 210 1.31 2.73 -26.36
C PHE A 210 0.74 3.12 -27.71
N PHE A 211 0.94 4.36 -28.15
CA PHE A 211 0.53 4.85 -29.47
C PHE A 211 1.61 4.69 -30.54
N GLN A 212 2.87 4.46 -30.14
CA GLN A 212 3.99 4.31 -31.06
C GLN A 212 3.85 3.04 -31.91
N LYS A 213 4.00 3.19 -33.26
CA LYS A 213 3.97 2.08 -34.23
C LYS A 213 5.25 1.22 -34.08
N ASP A 214 5.18 -0.05 -34.52
CA ASP A 214 6.32 -0.99 -34.65
C ASP A 214 7.08 -1.28 -33.33
N THR A 215 6.38 -1.21 -32.19
CA THR A 215 6.90 -1.68 -30.91
C THR A 215 6.70 -3.18 -30.72
N VAL A 216 7.55 -3.80 -29.89
CA VAL A 216 7.38 -5.20 -29.47
C VAL A 216 6.03 -5.42 -28.81
N PHE A 217 5.54 -4.43 -28.06
CA PHE A 217 4.19 -4.44 -27.48
C PHE A 217 3.11 -4.57 -28.55
N ARG A 218 3.16 -3.73 -29.61
CA ARG A 218 2.18 -3.80 -30.72
C ARG A 218 2.23 -5.11 -31.49
N GLN A 219 3.43 -5.66 -31.69
CA GLN A 219 3.61 -6.98 -32.32
C GLN A 219 3.00 -8.09 -31.45
N ALA A 220 3.29 -8.10 -30.15
CA ALA A 220 2.70 -9.04 -29.20
C ALA A 220 1.16 -8.90 -29.16
N LEU A 221 0.64 -7.68 -29.11
CA LEU A 221 -0.79 -7.40 -29.10
C LEU A 221 -1.50 -7.91 -30.38
N ARG A 222 -0.89 -7.74 -31.56
CA ARG A 222 -1.42 -8.30 -32.84
C ARG A 222 -1.47 -9.83 -32.79
N ARG A 223 -0.40 -10.48 -32.34
CA ARG A 223 -0.33 -11.94 -32.25
C ARG A 223 -1.42 -12.48 -31.31
N VAL A 224 -1.63 -11.86 -30.19
CA VAL A 224 -2.68 -12.25 -29.24
C VAL A 224 -4.08 -12.01 -29.78
N ALA A 225 -4.30 -10.93 -30.55
CA ALA A 225 -5.59 -10.60 -31.16
C ALA A 225 -6.10 -11.70 -32.14
N THR A 226 -5.21 -12.52 -32.69
CA THR A 226 -5.59 -13.61 -33.63
C THR A 226 -6.09 -14.89 -32.92
N MET A 227 -6.05 -14.95 -31.57
CA MET A 227 -6.35 -16.17 -30.79
C MET A 227 -7.82 -16.32 -30.35
N THR A 228 -8.77 -15.41 -30.70
CA THR A 228 -10.10 -15.29 -30.02
C THR A 228 -11.33 -15.69 -30.82
N ALA A 229 -12.37 -16.24 -30.17
CA ALA A 229 -13.83 -16.09 -30.39
C ALA A 229 -14.74 -16.94 -29.46
N ALA A 230 -15.91 -16.62 -29.18
CA ALA A 230 -16.83 -16.27 -28.14
C ALA A 230 -17.95 -17.27 -27.70
N VAL A 231 -18.67 -16.97 -26.61
CA VAL A 231 -20.09 -17.01 -26.12
C VAL A 231 -20.53 -18.02 -25.02
N ALA A 232 -21.31 -17.64 -24.14
CA ALA A 232 -21.92 -17.62 -22.81
C ALA A 232 -22.80 -18.79 -22.28
N PHE A 233 -22.90 -18.99 -20.97
CA PHE A 233 -24.12 -19.08 -20.14
C PHE A 233 -23.92 -19.26 -18.61
N LEU A 234 -24.99 -19.15 -17.80
CA LEU A 234 -25.16 -18.76 -16.40
C LEU A 234 -25.27 -19.93 -15.38
N VAL A 235 -24.88 -19.74 -14.08
CA VAL A 235 -25.27 -20.62 -12.96
C VAL A 235 -25.34 -19.90 -11.60
N LEU A 236 -26.27 -20.33 -10.73
CA LEU A 236 -26.67 -19.80 -9.41
C LEU A 236 -26.00 -20.51 -8.23
N VAL A 237 -25.87 -19.82 -7.09
CA VAL A 237 -25.26 -20.34 -5.84
C VAL A 237 -26.22 -20.26 -4.64
N PRO A 238 -26.29 -21.26 -3.76
CA PRO A 238 -27.12 -21.27 -2.56
C PRO A 238 -26.41 -20.80 -1.28
N SER A 239 -27.19 -20.34 -0.30
CA SER A 239 -26.75 -19.83 1.01
C SER A 239 -27.07 -20.80 2.16
N VAL A 240 -26.27 -20.77 3.22
CA VAL A 240 -26.38 -21.63 4.42
C VAL A 240 -26.62 -20.78 5.68
N SER A 241 -27.48 -21.25 6.56
CA SER A 241 -27.89 -20.60 7.81
C SER A 241 -27.44 -21.40 9.05
N ALA A 242 -27.23 -20.71 10.18
CA ALA A 242 -26.74 -21.28 11.45
C ALA A 242 -27.72 -21.05 12.63
N SER A 243 -27.57 -21.90 13.65
CA SER A 243 -28.41 -22.25 14.77
C SER A 243 -28.46 -21.23 15.94
N ALA A 244 -29.49 -21.34 16.81
CA ALA A 244 -29.87 -20.39 17.82
C ALA A 244 -29.87 -21.03 19.24
N SER A 245 -29.14 -20.42 20.21
CA SER A 245 -29.35 -20.61 21.64
C SER A 245 -28.58 -19.64 22.56
N THR A 246 -27.51 -19.00 22.15
CA THR A 246 -26.80 -17.91 22.85
C THR A 246 -27.08 -16.56 22.19
N ARG A 247 -28.24 -16.42 21.57
CA ARG A 247 -28.51 -15.35 20.59
C ARG A 247 -28.80 -14.00 21.22
N ASP A 248 -29.50 -13.98 22.35
CA ASP A 248 -29.97 -12.72 22.93
C ASP A 248 -28.88 -11.99 23.74
N VAL A 249 -28.08 -12.70 24.51
CA VAL A 249 -26.91 -12.12 25.20
C VAL A 249 -25.88 -11.61 24.18
N LYS A 250 -25.57 -12.41 23.16
CA LYS A 250 -24.66 -11.99 22.08
C LYS A 250 -25.17 -10.79 21.31
N LYS A 251 -26.49 -10.72 21.08
CA LYS A 251 -27.14 -9.57 20.44
C LYS A 251 -27.05 -8.32 21.30
N ALA A 252 -27.36 -8.42 22.60
CA ALA A 252 -27.32 -7.30 23.54
C ALA A 252 -25.87 -6.76 23.69
N LEU A 253 -24.88 -7.66 23.84
CA LEU A 253 -23.47 -7.29 23.79
C LEU A 253 -23.12 -6.55 22.49
N GLY A 254 -23.52 -7.10 21.36
CA GLY A 254 -23.26 -6.49 20.04
C GLY A 254 -23.91 -5.12 19.84
N GLU A 255 -24.97 -4.80 20.59
CA GLU A 255 -25.64 -3.49 20.52
C GLU A 255 -24.91 -2.38 21.29
N MET A 256 -24.00 -2.71 22.20
CA MET A 256 -23.15 -1.73 22.89
C MET A 256 -22.05 -1.21 21.98
N TYR A 257 -21.34 -0.20 22.47
CA TYR A 257 -20.15 0.36 21.85
C TYR A 257 -18.90 0.07 22.68
N VAL A 258 -17.76 0.00 22.01
CA VAL A 258 -16.46 -0.22 22.65
C VAL A 258 -15.42 0.66 21.95
N TYR A 259 -14.47 1.17 22.74
CA TYR A 259 -13.29 1.77 22.17
C TYR A 259 -12.25 0.68 21.88
N TYR A 260 -12.16 0.31 20.60
CA TYR A 260 -11.30 -0.78 20.14
C TYR A 260 -10.65 -0.43 18.80
N GLY A 261 -9.37 -0.78 18.65
CA GLY A 261 -8.62 -0.43 17.45
C GLY A 261 -8.54 1.09 17.23
N HIS A 262 -8.32 1.85 18.31
CA HIS A 262 -8.19 3.31 18.32
C HIS A 262 -9.43 4.08 17.83
N ARG A 263 -10.61 3.49 17.90
CA ARG A 263 -11.89 4.14 17.55
C ARG A 263 -13.06 3.57 18.36
N VAL A 264 -14.15 4.33 18.38
CA VAL A 264 -15.42 3.82 18.89
C VAL A 264 -16.09 2.99 17.79
N CYS A 265 -16.46 1.75 18.13
CA CYS A 265 -17.11 0.83 17.19
C CYS A 265 -18.18 -0.01 17.90
N PRO A 266 -19.10 -0.66 17.14
CA PRO A 266 -20.01 -1.64 17.71
C PRO A 266 -19.24 -2.79 18.38
N PHE A 267 -19.71 -3.27 19.51
CA PHE A 267 -19.10 -4.40 20.22
C PHE A 267 -19.08 -5.69 19.39
N ASP A 268 -19.98 -5.81 18.41
CA ASP A 268 -19.97 -6.87 17.39
C ASP A 268 -18.59 -7.02 16.70
N THR A 269 -17.85 -5.92 16.52
CA THR A 269 -16.52 -5.93 15.90
C THR A 269 -15.55 -6.75 16.76
N TYR A 270 -15.57 -6.57 18.07
CA TYR A 270 -14.75 -7.34 18.99
C TYR A 270 -15.23 -8.81 19.10
N LEU A 271 -16.55 -9.03 19.24
CA LEU A 271 -17.14 -10.37 19.31
C LEU A 271 -16.78 -11.24 18.11
N GLN A 272 -16.73 -10.64 16.92
CA GLN A 272 -16.41 -11.38 15.70
C GLN A 272 -14.92 -11.77 15.64
N GLU A 273 -14.05 -11.01 16.27
CA GLU A 273 -12.61 -11.27 16.30
C GLU A 273 -12.21 -12.25 17.40
N LYS A 274 -12.67 -12.03 18.63
CA LYS A 274 -12.23 -12.76 19.83
C LYS A 274 -13.20 -13.85 20.28
N GLY A 275 -14.46 -13.78 19.88
CA GLY A 275 -15.51 -14.70 20.35
C GLY A 275 -16.21 -14.22 21.61
N LEU A 276 -17.31 -14.91 21.97
CA LEU A 276 -18.16 -14.51 23.10
C LEU A 276 -17.48 -14.78 24.46
N ASP A 277 -16.87 -15.94 24.62
CA ASP A 277 -16.28 -16.36 25.91
C ASP A 277 -15.12 -15.42 26.32
N ALA A 278 -14.20 -15.14 25.36
CA ALA A 278 -13.10 -14.21 25.57
C ALA A 278 -13.60 -12.76 25.83
N ALA A 279 -14.71 -12.38 25.20
CA ALA A 279 -15.31 -11.07 25.41
C ALA A 279 -15.88 -10.92 26.81
N VAL A 280 -16.61 -11.92 27.32
CA VAL A 280 -17.17 -11.92 28.66
C VAL A 280 -16.05 -11.95 29.73
N GLU A 281 -15.01 -12.77 29.49
CA GLU A 281 -13.86 -12.88 30.42
C GLU A 281 -13.09 -11.55 30.54
N SER A 282 -12.95 -10.80 29.46
CA SER A 282 -12.17 -9.55 29.42
C SER A 282 -13.00 -8.26 29.58
N LEU A 283 -14.28 -8.34 29.95
CA LEU A 283 -15.21 -7.20 29.99
C LEU A 283 -14.71 -6.05 30.91
N ASP A 284 -14.06 -6.38 32.01
CA ASP A 284 -13.47 -5.42 32.95
C ASP A 284 -12.28 -4.65 32.38
N LYS A 285 -11.56 -5.24 31.41
CA LYS A 285 -10.41 -4.63 30.73
C LYS A 285 -10.79 -3.89 29.43
N MET A 286 -12.06 -3.95 29.04
CA MET A 286 -12.54 -3.30 27.84
C MET A 286 -13.01 -1.89 28.12
N LYS A 287 -12.62 -0.96 27.22
CA LYS A 287 -13.00 0.45 27.31
C LYS A 287 -14.45 0.64 26.89
N LEU A 288 -15.37 0.45 27.85
CA LEU A 288 -16.81 0.50 27.68
C LEU A 288 -17.45 1.78 28.23
N PHE A 289 -16.76 2.49 29.12
CA PHE A 289 -17.33 3.60 29.87
C PHE A 289 -16.79 4.95 29.35
N PRO A 290 -17.58 5.71 28.58
CA PRO A 290 -17.21 7.05 28.16
C PRO A 290 -17.37 8.04 29.33
N LEU A 291 -16.38 8.91 29.52
CA LEU A 291 -16.40 10.03 30.46
C LEU A 291 -16.09 11.32 29.72
N ALA A 292 -16.89 12.35 29.94
CA ALA A 292 -16.65 13.68 29.41
C ALA A 292 -15.86 14.50 30.43
N ASP A 293 -14.83 15.21 29.99
CA ASP A 293 -14.11 16.18 30.81
C ASP A 293 -14.82 17.55 30.84
N SER A 294 -14.26 18.49 31.58
CA SER A 294 -14.79 19.86 31.71
C SER A 294 -14.86 20.63 30.37
N THR A 295 -14.13 20.17 29.34
CA THR A 295 -14.13 20.76 27.99
C THR A 295 -15.14 20.10 27.05
N GLY A 296 -15.83 19.03 27.53
CA GLY A 296 -16.74 18.21 26.72
C GLY A 296 -16.04 17.17 25.86
N LYS A 297 -14.72 16.95 26.00
CA LYS A 297 -13.98 15.90 25.33
C LYS A 297 -14.29 14.55 25.99
N VAL A 298 -14.74 13.58 25.20
CA VAL A 298 -15.09 12.24 25.66
C VAL A 298 -13.89 11.31 25.57
N SER A 299 -13.53 10.69 26.69
CA SER A 299 -12.52 9.64 26.78
C SER A 299 -13.14 8.33 27.26
N TRP A 300 -12.66 7.19 26.77
CA TRP A 300 -13.19 5.87 27.06
C TRP A 300 -12.29 5.12 28.04
N TYR A 301 -12.88 4.54 29.08
CA TYR A 301 -12.20 3.83 30.14
C TYR A 301 -12.72 2.40 30.29
N ALA A 302 -11.85 1.51 30.74
CA ALA A 302 -12.22 0.19 31.22
C ALA A 302 -12.59 0.26 32.73
N ALA A 303 -13.33 -0.71 33.18
CA ALA A 303 -13.62 -0.79 34.59
C ALA A 303 -12.37 -1.02 35.47
N ALA A 304 -11.31 -1.62 34.88
CA ALA A 304 -10.03 -1.85 35.56
C ALA A 304 -9.05 -0.65 35.48
N ASP A 305 -9.31 0.34 34.60
CA ASP A 305 -8.45 1.52 34.45
C ASP A 305 -8.47 2.43 35.69
N ASP A 306 -7.46 3.28 35.85
CA ASP A 306 -7.50 4.43 36.77
C ASP A 306 -8.48 5.46 36.20
N LEU A 307 -9.49 5.79 36.99
CA LEU A 307 -10.57 6.69 36.60
C LEU A 307 -10.23 8.13 37.01
N PRO A 308 -10.78 9.15 36.30
CA PRO A 308 -10.63 10.55 36.70
C PRO A 308 -11.16 10.84 38.08
N GLU A 309 -10.61 11.83 38.80
CA GLU A 309 -11.01 12.23 40.14
C GLU A 309 -12.51 12.51 40.26
N SER A 310 -13.11 13.14 39.24
CA SER A 310 -14.55 13.41 39.18
C SER A 310 -15.45 12.17 39.31
N VAL A 311 -14.94 10.99 38.99
CA VAL A 311 -15.69 9.73 39.13
C VAL A 311 -15.65 9.24 40.59
N TYR A 312 -14.56 9.51 41.32
CA TYR A 312 -14.45 9.15 42.76
C TYR A 312 -15.35 10.02 43.63
N GLU A 313 -15.72 11.21 43.16
CA GLU A 313 -16.68 12.08 43.86
C GLU A 313 -18.13 11.61 43.66
N ASP A 314 -18.44 10.90 42.57
CA ASP A 314 -19.75 10.31 42.25
C ASP A 314 -19.73 8.80 42.57
N GLN A 315 -20.09 8.45 43.80
CA GLN A 315 -20.08 7.07 44.30
C GLN A 315 -21.01 6.13 43.50
N ASP A 316 -22.12 6.64 42.98
CA ASP A 316 -23.06 5.86 42.16
C ASP A 316 -22.44 5.53 40.82
N LEU A 317 -21.83 6.50 40.18
CA LEU A 317 -21.12 6.32 38.88
C LEU A 317 -19.90 5.40 39.06
N TRP A 318 -19.12 5.59 40.12
CA TRP A 318 -17.98 4.71 40.42
C TRP A 318 -18.43 3.26 40.60
N THR A 319 -19.48 3.02 41.40
CA THR A 319 -20.04 1.69 41.64
C THR A 319 -20.56 1.07 40.34
N PHE A 320 -21.27 1.86 39.51
CA PHE A 320 -21.78 1.41 38.22
C PHE A 320 -20.63 0.96 37.29
N ILE A 321 -19.57 1.75 37.15
CA ILE A 321 -18.43 1.42 36.27
C ILE A 321 -17.71 0.16 36.79
N ARG A 322 -17.40 0.09 38.07
CA ARG A 322 -16.62 -1.03 38.66
C ARG A 322 -17.41 -2.34 38.71
N LYS A 323 -18.69 -2.28 39.04
CA LYS A 323 -19.50 -3.47 39.31
C LYS A 323 -20.20 -4.05 38.07
N SER A 324 -20.51 -3.24 37.05
CA SER A 324 -21.25 -3.72 35.89
C SER A 324 -20.60 -4.91 35.19
N PRO A 325 -19.27 -4.95 34.91
CA PRO A 325 -18.64 -6.10 34.27
C PRO A 325 -18.64 -7.35 35.16
N GLU A 326 -18.50 -7.19 36.48
CA GLU A 326 -18.56 -8.29 37.44
C GLU A 326 -19.95 -8.92 37.45
N LEU A 327 -21.01 -8.09 37.53
CA LEU A 327 -22.40 -8.53 37.48
C LEU A 327 -22.73 -9.28 36.18
N VAL A 328 -22.21 -8.83 35.05
CA VAL A 328 -22.38 -9.56 33.79
C VAL A 328 -21.71 -10.93 33.85
N LYS A 329 -20.46 -11.02 34.35
CA LYS A 329 -19.75 -12.31 34.51
C LYS A 329 -20.48 -13.26 35.42
N GLU A 330 -20.97 -12.76 36.56
CA GLU A 330 -21.73 -13.54 37.57
C GLU A 330 -23.07 -14.04 37.00
N SER A 331 -23.84 -13.16 36.34
CA SER A 331 -25.13 -13.50 35.72
C SER A 331 -24.97 -14.48 34.57
N VAL A 332 -23.87 -14.37 33.76
CA VAL A 332 -23.56 -15.36 32.71
C VAL A 332 -23.22 -16.71 33.34
N SER A 333 -22.44 -16.75 34.41
CA SER A 333 -22.06 -18.00 35.07
C SER A 333 -23.22 -18.69 35.80
N SER A 334 -24.18 -17.92 36.34
CA SER A 334 -25.42 -18.43 36.98
C SER A 334 -26.53 -18.75 35.98
N GLY A 335 -26.39 -18.40 34.71
CA GLY A 335 -27.42 -18.58 33.68
C GLY A 335 -28.58 -17.60 33.76
N ASP A 336 -28.43 -16.50 34.48
CA ASP A 336 -29.45 -15.44 34.57
C ASP A 336 -29.39 -14.49 33.35
N GLU A 337 -30.03 -14.93 32.29
CA GLU A 337 -30.09 -14.13 31.04
C GLU A 337 -30.79 -12.77 31.23
N ALA A 338 -31.80 -12.68 32.13
CA ALA A 338 -32.52 -11.44 32.37
C ALA A 338 -31.62 -10.41 33.08
N GLY A 339 -30.86 -10.84 34.08
CA GLY A 339 -29.87 -10.02 34.79
C GLY A 339 -28.78 -9.51 33.81
N VAL A 340 -28.24 -10.40 32.97
CA VAL A 340 -27.29 -10.00 31.92
C VAL A 340 -27.85 -8.89 31.02
N LEU A 341 -29.06 -9.08 30.48
CA LEU A 341 -29.68 -8.12 29.57
C LEU A 341 -29.96 -6.78 30.26
N GLN A 342 -30.36 -6.79 31.53
CA GLN A 342 -30.60 -5.57 32.32
C GLN A 342 -29.30 -4.74 32.44
N VAL A 343 -28.19 -5.37 32.84
CA VAL A 343 -26.91 -4.67 33.01
C VAL A 343 -26.39 -4.15 31.66
N LEU A 344 -26.42 -4.97 30.63
CA LEU A 344 -25.95 -4.56 29.28
C LEU A 344 -26.76 -3.40 28.72
N ASN A 345 -28.08 -3.40 28.87
CA ASN A 345 -28.95 -2.29 28.48
C ASN A 345 -28.64 -1.01 29.28
N GLY A 346 -28.32 -1.15 30.59
CA GLY A 346 -27.88 -0.04 31.43
C GLY A 346 -26.57 0.59 30.90
N ILE A 347 -25.56 -0.23 30.58
CA ILE A 347 -24.30 0.23 29.98
C ILE A 347 -24.57 0.94 28.66
N LYS A 348 -25.38 0.36 27.78
CA LYS A 348 -25.73 0.96 26.48
C LYS A 348 -26.41 2.32 26.64
N ALA A 349 -27.41 2.42 27.52
CA ALA A 349 -28.11 3.67 27.79
C ALA A 349 -27.16 4.77 28.32
N TYR A 350 -26.24 4.39 29.21
CA TYR A 350 -25.19 5.28 29.71
C TYR A 350 -24.27 5.76 28.55
N GLN A 351 -23.83 4.85 27.68
CA GLN A 351 -23.01 5.18 26.50
C GLN A 351 -23.72 6.16 25.56
N GLU A 352 -24.99 5.91 25.24
CA GLU A 352 -25.79 6.77 24.35
C GLU A 352 -26.03 8.15 24.94
N LYS A 353 -26.17 8.26 26.27
CA LYS A 353 -26.33 9.54 26.97
C LYS A 353 -25.01 10.34 27.02
N THR A 354 -23.89 9.68 27.37
CA THR A 354 -22.62 10.37 27.64
C THR A 354 -21.78 10.60 26.39
N ALA A 355 -21.86 9.70 25.40
CA ALA A 355 -20.99 9.71 24.22
C ALA A 355 -21.73 9.94 22.91
N SER A 356 -22.91 10.56 22.92
CA SER A 356 -23.74 10.80 21.72
C SER A 356 -22.99 11.49 20.59
N SER A 357 -22.04 12.37 20.90
CA SER A 357 -21.22 13.10 19.94
C SER A 357 -20.19 12.23 19.21
N VAL A 358 -19.71 11.14 19.83
CA VAL A 358 -18.61 10.29 19.30
C VAL A 358 -19.06 8.91 18.84
N ILE A 359 -20.30 8.50 19.17
CA ILE A 359 -20.90 7.25 18.71
C ILE A 359 -21.14 7.30 17.20
N PRO A 360 -20.76 6.24 16.44
CA PRO A 360 -21.03 6.17 15.01
C PRO A 360 -22.53 6.23 14.69
N SER A 361 -22.88 6.89 13.59
CA SER A 361 -24.29 6.97 13.15
C SER A 361 -24.89 5.55 12.94
N PRO A 362 -26.22 5.36 13.12
CA PRO A 362 -26.87 4.06 12.94
C PRO A 362 -26.63 3.43 11.55
N ARG A 363 -26.46 4.26 10.52
CA ARG A 363 -26.12 3.80 9.16
C ARG A 363 -24.72 3.22 9.10
N LYS A 364 -23.73 3.87 9.74
CA LYS A 364 -22.36 3.36 9.84
C LYS A 364 -22.28 2.07 10.65
N VAL A 365 -22.99 1.99 11.79
CA VAL A 365 -23.11 0.77 12.60
C VAL A 365 -23.67 -0.40 11.80
N LYS A 366 -24.75 -0.18 11.03
CA LYS A 366 -25.34 -1.22 10.17
C LYS A 366 -24.37 -1.65 9.06
N ALA A 367 -23.66 -0.72 8.45
CA ALA A 367 -22.67 -1.00 7.42
C ALA A 367 -21.50 -1.80 8.00
N GLU A 368 -21.01 -1.45 9.18
CA GLU A 368 -19.94 -2.17 9.86
C GLU A 368 -20.34 -3.59 10.25
N ARG A 369 -21.52 -3.78 10.83
CA ARG A 369 -22.07 -5.12 11.11
C ARG A 369 -22.21 -5.98 9.86
N THR A 370 -22.57 -5.38 8.74
CA THR A 370 -22.59 -6.08 7.46
C THR A 370 -21.18 -6.44 7.01
N TYR A 371 -20.25 -5.47 7.07
CA TYR A 371 -18.85 -5.65 6.70
C TYR A 371 -18.19 -6.81 7.49
N ILE A 372 -18.21 -6.78 8.83
CA ILE A 372 -17.55 -7.80 9.66
C ILE A 372 -18.12 -9.21 9.43
N ARG A 373 -19.39 -9.32 9.03
CA ARG A 373 -20.04 -10.59 8.69
C ARG A 373 -19.53 -11.18 7.39
N ILE A 374 -19.24 -10.34 6.38
CA ILE A 374 -18.85 -10.78 5.03
C ILE A 374 -17.35 -10.66 4.74
N ALA A 375 -16.57 -9.97 5.57
CA ALA A 375 -15.16 -9.65 5.31
C ALA A 375 -14.18 -10.84 5.43
N ARG A 376 -14.69 -12.07 5.47
CA ARG A 376 -13.89 -13.31 5.55
C ARG A 376 -14.10 -14.15 4.29
N PRO A 377 -13.26 -14.00 3.26
CA PRO A 377 -13.49 -14.58 1.93
C PRO A 377 -13.10 -16.08 1.84
N LYS A 378 -13.43 -16.91 2.86
CA LYS A 378 -13.02 -18.32 2.89
C LYS A 378 -13.60 -19.14 1.72
N ALA A 379 -14.90 -19.06 1.48
CA ALA A 379 -15.57 -19.77 0.39
C ALA A 379 -15.09 -19.25 -0.98
N GLN A 380 -14.88 -17.95 -1.10
CA GLN A 380 -14.49 -17.29 -2.34
C GLN A 380 -13.06 -17.69 -2.75
N PHE A 381 -12.10 -17.73 -1.82
CA PHE A 381 -10.75 -18.15 -2.19
C PHE A 381 -10.68 -19.63 -2.59
N MET A 382 -11.41 -20.50 -1.89
CA MET A 382 -11.47 -21.93 -2.24
C MET A 382 -12.06 -22.12 -3.65
N LEU A 383 -13.16 -21.42 -3.95
CA LEU A 383 -13.77 -21.45 -5.28
C LEU A 383 -12.79 -20.94 -6.36
N CYS A 384 -12.14 -19.81 -6.12
CA CYS A 384 -11.16 -19.25 -7.06
C CYS A 384 -9.98 -20.18 -7.30
N LEU A 385 -9.39 -20.75 -6.24
CA LEU A 385 -8.27 -21.69 -6.40
C LEU A 385 -8.68 -22.95 -7.14
N ALA A 386 -9.80 -23.57 -6.76
CA ALA A 386 -10.29 -24.78 -7.41
C ALA A 386 -10.57 -24.54 -8.91
N LEU A 387 -11.32 -23.49 -9.22
CA LEU A 387 -11.63 -23.12 -10.61
C LEU A 387 -10.36 -22.72 -11.37
N GLY A 388 -9.48 -21.95 -10.74
CA GLY A 388 -8.22 -21.53 -11.31
C GLY A 388 -7.32 -22.71 -11.69
N ILE A 389 -7.17 -23.71 -10.81
CA ILE A 389 -6.39 -24.93 -11.07
C ILE A 389 -7.00 -25.73 -12.23
N VAL A 390 -8.31 -25.97 -12.20
CA VAL A 390 -9.00 -26.74 -13.25
C VAL A 390 -8.85 -26.05 -14.62
N LEU A 391 -9.10 -24.75 -14.68
CA LEU A 391 -8.97 -23.98 -15.91
C LEU A 391 -7.52 -23.84 -16.37
N PHE A 392 -6.54 -23.81 -15.45
CA PHE A 392 -5.12 -23.77 -15.78
C PHE A 392 -4.66 -25.05 -16.46
N VAL A 393 -5.02 -26.20 -15.92
CA VAL A 393 -4.71 -27.50 -16.52
C VAL A 393 -5.43 -27.63 -17.86
N LEU A 394 -6.72 -27.29 -17.94
CA LEU A 394 -7.48 -27.30 -19.19
C LEU A 394 -6.83 -26.40 -20.24
N GLY A 395 -6.42 -25.19 -19.85
CA GLY A 395 -5.75 -24.23 -20.73
C GLY A 395 -4.45 -24.78 -21.30
N GLY A 396 -3.61 -25.38 -20.46
CA GLY A 396 -2.37 -26.02 -20.88
C GLY A 396 -2.60 -27.15 -21.90
N VAL A 397 -3.61 -27.99 -21.65
CA VAL A 397 -4.00 -29.07 -22.58
C VAL A 397 -4.54 -28.53 -23.90
N LEU A 398 -5.42 -27.55 -23.86
CA LEU A 398 -6.03 -26.95 -25.05
C LEU A 398 -4.99 -26.26 -25.93
N ILE A 399 -4.07 -25.47 -25.34
CA ILE A 399 -2.98 -24.83 -26.06
C ILE A 399 -2.06 -25.86 -26.70
N THR A 400 -1.69 -26.92 -25.96
CA THR A 400 -0.84 -27.98 -26.51
C THR A 400 -1.50 -28.69 -27.70
N ARG A 401 -2.83 -28.89 -27.63
CA ARG A 401 -3.61 -29.49 -28.72
C ARG A 401 -4.07 -28.51 -29.79
N LYS A 402 -3.64 -27.25 -29.75
CA LYS A 402 -4.07 -26.16 -30.64
C LYS A 402 -5.60 -25.99 -30.71
N LYS A 403 -6.30 -26.30 -29.60
CA LYS A 403 -7.75 -26.14 -29.48
C LYS A 403 -8.07 -24.85 -28.74
N LYS A 404 -9.19 -24.23 -29.10
CA LYS A 404 -9.73 -23.05 -28.40
C LYS A 404 -10.47 -23.44 -27.14
N PHE A 405 -10.52 -22.56 -26.17
CA PHE A 405 -11.41 -22.71 -25.01
C PHE A 405 -12.87 -22.79 -25.49
N PRO A 406 -13.66 -23.71 -24.95
CA PRO A 406 -15.11 -23.71 -25.19
C PRO A 406 -15.71 -22.40 -24.70
N SER A 407 -16.54 -21.79 -25.50
CA SER A 407 -17.11 -20.45 -25.20
C SER A 407 -17.96 -20.43 -23.93
N TRP A 408 -18.68 -21.52 -23.67
CA TRP A 408 -19.48 -21.65 -22.45
C TRP A 408 -18.61 -21.66 -21.18
N VAL A 409 -17.40 -22.24 -21.23
CA VAL A 409 -16.44 -22.22 -20.11
C VAL A 409 -16.03 -20.80 -19.80
N LEU A 410 -15.64 -20.03 -20.83
CA LEU A 410 -15.20 -18.64 -20.67
C LEU A 410 -16.30 -17.74 -20.09
N ILE A 411 -17.55 -17.97 -20.44
CA ILE A 411 -18.63 -17.14 -19.92
C ILE A 411 -19.05 -17.59 -18.53
N ALA A 412 -19.07 -18.87 -18.25
CA ALA A 412 -19.27 -19.35 -16.89
C ALA A 412 -18.19 -18.79 -15.96
N GLY A 413 -16.93 -18.81 -16.40
CA GLY A 413 -15.82 -18.19 -15.69
C GLY A 413 -16.01 -16.69 -15.48
N ALA A 414 -16.36 -15.96 -16.53
CA ALA A 414 -16.61 -14.50 -16.44
C ALA A 414 -17.78 -14.17 -15.51
N VAL A 415 -18.86 -14.95 -15.50
CA VAL A 415 -19.98 -14.74 -14.55
C VAL A 415 -19.53 -14.98 -13.11
N ILE A 416 -18.78 -16.04 -12.85
CA ILE A 416 -18.21 -16.29 -11.51
C ILE A 416 -17.27 -15.14 -11.11
N ALA A 417 -16.41 -14.69 -12.04
CA ALA A 417 -15.54 -13.54 -11.80
C ALA A 417 -16.33 -12.25 -11.48
N LEU A 418 -17.46 -12.02 -12.16
CA LEU A 418 -18.35 -10.89 -11.89
C LEU A 418 -18.94 -10.96 -10.47
N LEU A 419 -19.44 -12.12 -10.06
CA LEU A 419 -19.99 -12.29 -8.72
C LEU A 419 -18.93 -12.06 -7.63
N ILE A 420 -17.73 -12.57 -7.83
CA ILE A 420 -16.62 -12.36 -6.90
C ILE A 420 -16.17 -10.89 -6.92
N TRP A 421 -16.11 -10.26 -8.08
CA TRP A 421 -15.78 -8.84 -8.20
C TRP A 421 -16.81 -7.94 -7.50
N LEU A 422 -18.12 -8.24 -7.63
CA LEU A 422 -19.18 -7.54 -6.91
C LEU A 422 -19.08 -7.74 -5.40
N TYR A 423 -18.80 -8.97 -4.96
CA TYR A 423 -18.54 -9.26 -3.54
C TYR A 423 -17.34 -8.44 -3.01
N LEU A 424 -16.21 -8.45 -3.70
CA LEU A 424 -15.03 -7.68 -3.33
C LEU A 424 -15.31 -6.17 -3.33
N SER A 425 -16.05 -5.67 -4.32
CA SER A 425 -16.47 -4.27 -4.40
C SER A 425 -17.34 -3.87 -3.22
N LEU A 426 -18.25 -4.76 -2.80
CA LEU A 426 -19.08 -4.55 -1.61
C LEU A 426 -18.25 -4.50 -0.33
N VAL A 427 -17.33 -5.46 -0.13
CA VAL A 427 -16.46 -5.50 1.06
C VAL A 427 -15.58 -4.25 1.12
N ILE A 428 -14.93 -3.89 0.01
CA ILE A 428 -14.07 -2.72 -0.11
C ILE A 428 -14.88 -1.43 0.09
N GLY A 429 -16.06 -1.33 -0.53
CA GLY A 429 -16.93 -0.16 -0.42
C GLY A 429 -17.50 0.06 0.99
N LEU A 430 -17.94 -1.01 1.66
CA LEU A 430 -18.41 -0.94 3.05
C LEU A 430 -17.28 -0.50 3.98
N ARG A 431 -16.08 -1.06 3.79
CA ARG A 431 -14.91 -0.66 4.57
C ARG A 431 -14.59 0.82 4.39
N TRP A 432 -14.56 1.30 3.15
CA TRP A 432 -14.34 2.72 2.84
C TRP A 432 -15.40 3.61 3.50
N TYR A 433 -16.67 3.23 3.38
CA TYR A 433 -17.79 3.99 3.98
C TYR A 433 -17.68 4.09 5.51
N VAL A 434 -17.32 2.99 6.19
CA VAL A 434 -17.20 2.94 7.65
C VAL A 434 -15.96 3.69 8.13
N SER A 435 -14.80 3.44 7.50
CA SER A 435 -13.53 4.08 7.89
C SER A 435 -13.47 5.58 7.54
N GLY A 436 -14.17 6.00 6.47
CA GLY A 436 -14.00 7.33 5.87
C GLY A 436 -12.72 7.48 5.05
N THR A 437 -11.87 6.45 4.99
CA THR A 437 -10.57 6.47 4.31
C THR A 437 -10.46 5.31 3.32
N GLY A 438 -9.72 5.51 2.22
CA GLY A 438 -9.56 4.48 1.19
C GLY A 438 -8.89 3.20 1.72
N PRO A 439 -9.32 2.00 1.26
CA PRO A 439 -8.85 0.72 1.77
C PRO A 439 -7.54 0.27 1.11
N TYR A 440 -6.49 1.08 1.17
CA TYR A 440 -5.19 0.83 0.54
C TYR A 440 -4.05 0.61 1.55
N VAL A 441 -4.32 0.74 2.84
CA VAL A 441 -3.34 0.51 3.91
C VAL A 441 -3.67 -0.79 4.66
N GLY A 442 -2.64 -1.52 5.06
CA GLY A 442 -2.74 -2.78 5.79
C GLY A 442 -2.81 -4.02 4.89
N ARG A 443 -2.27 -5.13 5.41
CA ARG A 443 -2.11 -6.40 4.66
C ARG A 443 -3.43 -6.94 4.10
N TYR A 444 -4.49 -6.93 4.91
CA TYR A 444 -5.82 -7.39 4.49
C TYR A 444 -6.33 -6.60 3.27
N ASN A 445 -6.29 -5.28 3.36
CA ASN A 445 -6.82 -4.39 2.32
C ASN A 445 -6.10 -4.57 0.99
N VAL A 446 -4.77 -4.65 1.03
CA VAL A 446 -3.93 -4.84 -0.15
C VAL A 446 -4.24 -6.17 -0.82
N MET A 447 -4.37 -7.26 -0.06
CA MET A 447 -4.70 -8.58 -0.62
C MET A 447 -6.09 -8.59 -1.26
N MET A 448 -7.09 -7.98 -0.62
CA MET A 448 -8.44 -7.87 -1.17
C MET A 448 -8.47 -7.00 -2.44
N LEU A 449 -7.67 -5.92 -2.47
CA LEU A 449 -7.55 -5.05 -3.63
C LEU A 449 -6.86 -5.75 -4.81
N MET A 450 -5.81 -6.54 -4.56
CA MET A 450 -5.18 -7.36 -5.59
C MET A 450 -6.15 -8.40 -6.18
N ALA A 451 -6.97 -9.06 -5.33
CA ALA A 451 -8.02 -9.95 -5.80
C ALA A 451 -9.06 -9.22 -6.66
N TRP A 452 -9.41 -8.00 -6.28
CA TRP A 452 -10.32 -7.13 -7.03
C TRP A 452 -9.76 -6.78 -8.42
N PHE A 453 -8.49 -6.40 -8.51
CA PHE A 453 -7.84 -6.14 -9.79
C PHE A 453 -7.70 -7.40 -10.65
N ALA A 454 -7.39 -8.55 -10.04
CA ALA A 454 -7.28 -9.81 -10.76
C ALA A 454 -8.63 -10.23 -11.39
N THR A 455 -9.73 -10.12 -10.62
CA THR A 455 -11.08 -10.42 -11.12
C THR A 455 -11.55 -9.39 -12.15
N LEU A 456 -11.21 -8.12 -11.99
CA LEU A 456 -11.47 -7.08 -12.99
C LEU A 456 -10.71 -7.37 -14.30
N ALA A 457 -9.45 -7.82 -14.23
CA ALA A 457 -8.67 -8.21 -15.41
C ALA A 457 -9.34 -9.36 -16.18
N ILE A 458 -9.91 -10.36 -15.46
CA ILE A 458 -10.72 -11.41 -16.09
C ILE A 458 -11.87 -10.77 -16.87
N LEU A 459 -12.68 -9.92 -16.22
CA LEU A 459 -13.88 -9.32 -16.83
C LEU A 459 -13.57 -8.48 -18.09
N LEU A 460 -12.47 -7.75 -18.06
CA LEU A 460 -12.06 -6.89 -19.17
C LEU A 460 -11.45 -7.67 -20.35
N LEU A 461 -10.78 -8.80 -20.06
CA LEU A 461 -9.88 -9.43 -21.01
C LEU A 461 -10.26 -10.85 -21.43
N TYR A 462 -11.23 -11.54 -20.77
CA TYR A 462 -11.54 -12.96 -21.02
C TYR A 462 -11.87 -13.26 -22.47
N LYS A 463 -12.58 -12.36 -23.17
CA LYS A 463 -12.88 -12.53 -24.61
C LYS A 463 -11.64 -12.46 -25.49
N ARG A 464 -10.68 -11.61 -25.12
CA ARG A 464 -9.49 -11.34 -25.90
C ARG A 464 -8.30 -12.23 -25.51
N PHE A 465 -8.27 -12.66 -24.25
CA PHE A 465 -7.24 -13.50 -23.64
C PHE A 465 -7.87 -14.59 -22.80
N PRO A 466 -8.32 -15.69 -23.37
CA PRO A 466 -8.97 -16.76 -22.60
C PRO A 466 -8.18 -17.27 -21.41
N LEU A 467 -6.84 -17.22 -21.49
CA LEU A 467 -5.94 -17.62 -20.40
C LEU A 467 -5.95 -16.67 -19.20
N ILE A 468 -6.56 -15.47 -19.32
CA ILE A 468 -6.68 -14.57 -18.19
C ILE A 468 -7.57 -15.16 -17.06
N GLU A 469 -8.53 -16.02 -17.41
CA GLU A 469 -9.42 -16.64 -16.42
C GLU A 469 -8.67 -17.56 -15.46
N PRO A 470 -7.95 -18.61 -15.94
CA PRO A 470 -7.18 -19.46 -15.02
C PRO A 470 -6.16 -18.66 -14.21
N LEU A 471 -5.44 -17.72 -14.86
CA LEU A 471 -4.40 -16.94 -14.20
C LEU A 471 -5.00 -15.97 -13.17
N GLY A 472 -6.08 -15.30 -13.52
CA GLY A 472 -6.76 -14.35 -12.65
C GLY A 472 -7.43 -15.04 -11.46
N PHE A 473 -8.08 -16.20 -11.66
CA PHE A 473 -8.66 -16.96 -10.55
C PHE A 473 -7.60 -17.50 -9.60
N LEU A 474 -6.48 -18.03 -10.10
CA LEU A 474 -5.36 -18.45 -9.24
C LEU A 474 -4.83 -17.29 -8.40
N LEU A 475 -4.61 -16.15 -9.03
CA LEU A 475 -4.09 -14.96 -8.33
C LEU A 475 -5.11 -14.44 -7.30
N ALA A 476 -6.38 -14.28 -7.69
CA ALA A 476 -7.43 -13.82 -6.78
C ALA A 476 -7.62 -14.79 -5.61
N GLY A 477 -7.62 -16.10 -5.89
CA GLY A 477 -7.72 -17.14 -4.87
C GLY A 477 -6.55 -17.13 -3.90
N PHE A 478 -5.33 -16.98 -4.41
CA PHE A 478 -4.12 -16.93 -3.59
C PHE A 478 -4.07 -15.67 -2.70
N THR A 479 -4.40 -14.49 -3.25
CA THR A 479 -4.42 -13.25 -2.46
C THR A 479 -5.53 -13.26 -1.40
N MET A 480 -6.72 -13.76 -1.70
CA MET A 480 -7.78 -13.94 -0.71
C MET A 480 -7.44 -15.01 0.35
N LEU A 481 -6.71 -16.07 -0.01
CA LEU A 481 -6.17 -17.03 0.96
C LEU A 481 -5.24 -16.33 1.95
N LEU A 482 -4.32 -15.51 1.47
CA LEU A 482 -3.41 -14.72 2.32
C LEU A 482 -4.19 -13.75 3.22
N ALA A 483 -5.23 -13.10 2.72
CA ALA A 483 -6.12 -12.23 3.50
C ALA A 483 -6.90 -13.00 4.60
N SER A 484 -7.05 -14.32 4.46
CA SER A 484 -7.79 -15.18 5.39
C SER A 484 -6.90 -15.86 6.44
N ARG A 485 -5.57 -15.61 6.42
CA ARG A 485 -4.62 -16.20 7.37
C ARG A 485 -4.76 -15.57 8.76
N GLU A 486 -4.40 -16.36 9.79
CA GLU A 486 -4.26 -15.86 11.16
C GLU A 486 -3.25 -14.70 11.22
N GLY A 487 -3.53 -13.70 12.05
CA GLY A 487 -2.73 -12.48 12.14
C GLY A 487 -2.99 -11.43 11.04
N VAL A 488 -3.88 -11.72 10.08
CA VAL A 488 -4.37 -10.74 9.11
C VAL A 488 -5.81 -10.37 9.47
N SER A 489 -5.97 -9.30 10.24
CA SER A 489 -7.29 -8.86 10.70
C SER A 489 -7.99 -7.97 9.67
N PRO A 490 -9.31 -8.20 9.41
CA PRO A 490 -10.13 -7.28 8.64
C PRO A 490 -10.54 -6.03 9.43
N GLN A 491 -10.02 -5.83 10.65
CA GLN A 491 -10.37 -4.70 11.52
C GLN A 491 -10.14 -3.35 10.82
N ILE A 492 -11.05 -2.41 11.07
CA ILE A 492 -10.93 -1.03 10.60
C ILE A 492 -10.21 -0.23 11.69
N MET A 493 -9.09 0.39 11.33
CA MET A 493 -8.33 1.30 12.19
C MET A 493 -8.23 2.67 11.53
N PRO A 494 -8.19 3.77 12.30
CA PRO A 494 -7.88 5.09 11.78
C PRO A 494 -6.50 5.11 11.11
N LEU A 495 -6.32 5.99 10.13
CA LEU A 495 -5.02 6.15 9.48
C LEU A 495 -4.15 7.13 10.27
N MET A 496 -2.86 6.86 10.31
CA MET A 496 -1.86 7.81 10.78
C MET A 496 -1.86 9.07 9.91
N PRO A 497 -1.53 10.24 10.46
CA PRO A 497 -1.59 11.53 9.74
C PRO A 497 -0.88 11.52 8.39
N VAL A 498 0.35 11.01 8.36
CA VAL A 498 1.18 10.95 7.15
C VAL A 498 0.54 10.14 6.00
N LEU A 499 -0.31 9.14 6.33
CA LEU A 499 -0.97 8.29 5.34
C LEU A 499 -2.25 8.90 4.73
N GLN A 500 -2.66 10.10 5.16
CA GLN A 500 -3.88 10.78 4.70
C GLN A 500 -3.62 11.68 3.47
N SER A 501 -2.96 11.14 2.45
CA SER A 501 -2.63 11.88 1.22
C SER A 501 -3.29 11.26 -0.02
N PRO A 502 -3.94 12.07 -0.89
CA PRO A 502 -4.44 11.58 -2.18
C PRO A 502 -3.34 11.03 -3.09
N LEU A 503 -2.13 11.63 -3.06
CA LEU A 503 -0.99 11.16 -3.84
C LEU A 503 -0.56 9.77 -3.41
N LEU A 504 -0.52 9.51 -2.09
CA LEU A 504 -0.24 8.20 -1.54
C LEU A 504 -1.28 7.17 -2.01
N SER A 505 -2.56 7.54 -2.04
CA SER A 505 -3.64 6.65 -2.51
C SER A 505 -3.39 6.20 -3.95
N ILE A 506 -3.08 7.12 -4.86
CA ILE A 506 -2.82 6.82 -6.27
C ILE A 506 -1.52 6.01 -6.42
N HIS A 507 -0.48 6.34 -5.64
CA HIS A 507 0.77 5.56 -5.57
C HIS A 507 0.46 4.10 -5.23
N VAL A 508 -0.19 3.84 -4.11
CA VAL A 508 -0.48 2.47 -3.64
C VAL A 508 -1.36 1.71 -4.64
N LEU A 509 -2.41 2.34 -5.19
CA LEU A 509 -3.25 1.72 -6.21
C LEU A 509 -2.44 1.30 -7.44
N SER A 510 -1.53 2.16 -7.92
CA SER A 510 -0.66 1.87 -9.07
C SER A 510 0.30 0.72 -8.78
N MET A 511 0.90 0.69 -7.59
CA MET A 511 1.78 -0.39 -7.13
C MET A 511 1.04 -1.73 -7.05
N MET A 512 -0.15 -1.75 -6.43
CA MET A 512 -0.95 -2.97 -6.28
C MET A 512 -1.43 -3.52 -7.63
N MET A 513 -1.85 -2.64 -8.54
CA MET A 513 -2.22 -3.02 -9.89
C MET A 513 -1.02 -3.60 -10.66
N SER A 514 0.16 -3.00 -10.52
CA SER A 514 1.40 -3.52 -11.10
C SER A 514 1.75 -4.91 -10.57
N TYR A 515 1.74 -5.11 -9.24
CA TYR A 515 2.03 -6.41 -8.63
C TYR A 515 1.02 -7.49 -9.05
N THR A 516 -0.25 -7.12 -9.19
CA THR A 516 -1.28 -8.01 -9.74
C THR A 516 -0.93 -8.47 -11.16
N LEU A 517 -0.54 -7.55 -12.04
CA LEU A 517 -0.14 -7.87 -13.41
C LEU A 517 1.14 -8.72 -13.46
N PHE A 518 2.13 -8.47 -12.59
CA PHE A 518 3.31 -9.33 -12.48
C PHE A 518 2.97 -10.75 -11.99
N GLY A 519 2.01 -10.89 -11.07
CA GLY A 519 1.48 -12.18 -10.66
C GLY A 519 0.85 -12.95 -11.83
N LEU A 520 0.06 -12.27 -12.68
CA LEU A 520 -0.47 -12.89 -13.91
C LEU A 520 0.66 -13.33 -14.85
N VAL A 521 1.71 -12.51 -15.02
CA VAL A 521 2.89 -12.87 -15.84
C VAL A 521 3.62 -14.07 -15.26
N ALA A 522 3.76 -14.18 -13.93
CA ALA A 522 4.41 -15.30 -13.27
C ALA A 522 3.63 -16.62 -13.49
N PHE A 523 2.32 -16.64 -13.29
CA PHE A 523 1.49 -17.81 -13.57
C PHE A 523 1.52 -18.18 -15.05
N ASN A 524 1.45 -17.20 -15.95
CA ASN A 524 1.62 -17.43 -17.39
C ASN A 524 3.02 -18.00 -17.71
N GLY A 525 4.04 -17.57 -16.98
CA GLY A 525 5.39 -18.14 -17.05
C GLY A 525 5.44 -19.62 -16.69
N ILE A 526 4.77 -20.02 -15.59
CA ILE A 526 4.65 -21.43 -15.17
C ILE A 526 3.99 -22.26 -16.29
N MET A 527 2.90 -21.76 -16.87
CA MET A 527 2.26 -22.42 -18.01
C MET A 527 3.21 -22.51 -19.22
N GLY A 528 3.97 -21.45 -19.51
CA GLY A 528 4.92 -21.40 -20.62
C GLY A 528 6.10 -22.39 -20.47
N VAL A 529 6.50 -22.68 -19.25
CA VAL A 529 7.50 -23.75 -18.97
C VAL A 529 6.89 -25.14 -19.12
N ALA A 530 5.66 -25.34 -18.65
CA ALA A 530 4.98 -26.63 -18.67
C ALA A 530 4.55 -27.09 -20.09
N VAL A 531 4.23 -26.14 -20.98
CA VAL A 531 3.75 -26.47 -22.33
C VAL A 531 4.90 -27.01 -23.21
N PRO A 532 4.79 -28.17 -23.86
CA PRO A 532 5.84 -28.79 -24.66
C PRO A 532 6.06 -28.08 -26.02
N SER A 533 5.00 -27.53 -26.62
CA SER A 533 5.05 -26.87 -27.95
C SER A 533 5.82 -25.57 -27.93
N ALA A 534 6.82 -25.43 -28.84
CA ALA A 534 7.59 -24.18 -28.97
C ALA A 534 6.72 -23.00 -29.45
N GLU A 535 5.76 -23.27 -30.35
CA GLU A 535 4.82 -22.28 -30.85
C GLU A 535 3.89 -21.77 -29.73
N ALA A 536 3.29 -22.70 -28.97
CA ALA A 536 2.43 -22.37 -27.83
C ALA A 536 3.20 -21.56 -26.77
N ARG A 537 4.47 -21.88 -26.53
CA ARG A 537 5.35 -21.16 -25.62
C ARG A 537 5.61 -19.72 -26.09
N GLU A 538 5.78 -19.52 -27.38
CA GLU A 538 5.95 -18.18 -27.96
C GLU A 538 4.64 -17.35 -27.91
N ASP A 539 3.49 -18.01 -28.04
CA ASP A 539 2.19 -17.36 -27.85
C ASP A 539 2.01 -16.89 -26.39
N LEU A 540 2.35 -17.72 -25.43
CA LEU A 540 2.34 -17.36 -24.00
C LEU A 540 3.35 -16.25 -23.69
N ARG A 541 4.53 -16.23 -24.34
CA ARG A 541 5.47 -15.10 -24.23
C ARG A 541 4.84 -13.80 -24.73
N SER A 542 4.10 -13.84 -25.82
CA SER A 542 3.41 -12.67 -26.34
C SER A 542 2.32 -12.17 -25.38
N VAL A 543 1.56 -13.07 -24.74
CA VAL A 543 0.62 -12.72 -23.67
C VAL A 543 1.34 -12.04 -22.50
N SER A 544 2.45 -12.65 -22.01
CA SER A 544 3.26 -12.02 -20.95
C SER A 544 3.73 -10.63 -21.32
N LEU A 545 4.21 -10.40 -22.53
CA LEU A 545 4.67 -9.08 -22.98
C LEU A 545 3.55 -8.03 -22.97
N VAL A 546 2.34 -8.40 -23.43
CA VAL A 546 1.19 -7.48 -23.43
C VAL A 546 0.80 -7.05 -22.01
N VAL A 547 0.89 -7.96 -21.05
CA VAL A 547 0.59 -7.67 -19.63
C VAL A 547 1.75 -6.95 -18.94
N MET A 548 2.99 -7.28 -19.28
CA MET A 548 4.19 -6.81 -18.59
C MET A 548 4.52 -5.34 -18.89
N TYR A 549 4.27 -4.85 -20.12
CA TYR A 549 4.50 -3.42 -20.43
C TYR A 549 3.65 -2.50 -19.53
N PRO A 550 2.32 -2.69 -19.42
CA PRO A 550 1.52 -1.94 -18.44
C PRO A 550 2.00 -2.15 -16.99
N ALA A 551 2.40 -3.38 -16.62
CA ALA A 551 2.88 -3.66 -15.27
C ALA A 551 4.13 -2.85 -14.92
N VAL A 552 5.16 -2.85 -15.77
CA VAL A 552 6.39 -2.07 -15.56
C VAL A 552 6.08 -0.57 -15.55
N PHE A 553 5.19 -0.10 -16.42
CA PHE A 553 4.82 1.32 -16.46
C PHE A 553 4.06 1.75 -15.20
N LEU A 554 3.13 0.95 -14.71
CA LEU A 554 2.43 1.22 -13.46
C LEU A 554 3.37 1.18 -12.25
N LEU A 555 4.34 0.24 -12.23
CA LEU A 555 5.37 0.21 -11.19
C LEU A 555 6.21 1.49 -11.22
N THR A 556 6.69 1.87 -12.40
CA THR A 556 7.49 3.08 -12.59
C THR A 556 6.72 4.34 -12.20
N PHE A 557 5.49 4.48 -12.68
CA PHE A 557 4.61 5.60 -12.34
C PHE A 557 4.33 5.66 -10.83
N GLY A 558 3.97 4.51 -10.24
CA GLY A 558 3.71 4.41 -8.81
C GLY A 558 4.95 4.79 -7.99
N THR A 559 6.13 4.25 -8.33
CA THR A 559 7.39 4.54 -7.61
C THR A 559 7.70 6.04 -7.63
N PHE A 560 7.63 6.69 -8.79
CA PHE A 560 7.94 8.12 -8.86
C PHE A 560 6.84 9.02 -8.27
N LEU A 561 5.57 8.59 -8.33
CA LEU A 561 4.51 9.30 -7.62
C LEU A 561 4.69 9.20 -6.09
N GLY A 562 5.17 8.04 -5.61
CA GLY A 562 5.57 7.85 -4.22
C GLY A 562 6.73 8.77 -3.82
N ALA A 563 7.73 8.93 -4.71
CA ALA A 563 8.83 9.86 -4.51
C ALA A 563 8.35 11.33 -4.44
N VAL A 564 7.38 11.73 -5.26
CA VAL A 564 6.76 13.07 -5.17
C VAL A 564 6.05 13.25 -3.83
N TRP A 565 5.29 12.23 -3.40
CA TRP A 565 4.63 12.27 -2.09
C TRP A 565 5.64 12.33 -0.94
N ALA A 566 6.70 11.54 -0.96
CA ALA A 566 7.77 11.55 0.04
C ALA A 566 8.44 12.93 0.13
N ASN A 567 8.71 13.57 -1.02
CA ASN A 567 9.27 14.93 -1.05
C ASN A 567 8.31 16.01 -0.50
N ILE A 568 6.98 15.79 -0.57
CA ILE A 568 5.98 16.68 0.04
C ILE A 568 5.83 16.41 1.53
N SER A 569 5.96 15.16 1.96
CA SER A 569 5.70 14.75 3.35
C SER A 569 6.95 14.83 4.23
N TRP A 570 8.15 14.54 3.69
CA TRP A 570 9.39 14.37 4.45
C TRP A 570 10.58 15.18 3.91
N GLY A 571 10.44 15.92 2.83
CA GLY A 571 11.50 16.75 2.26
C GLY A 571 12.49 16.04 1.35
N SER A 572 12.53 14.71 1.36
CA SER A 572 13.37 13.91 0.49
C SER A 572 12.53 13.08 -0.47
N TYR A 573 12.83 13.14 -1.77
CA TYR A 573 12.11 12.34 -2.76
C TYR A 573 12.67 10.92 -2.92
N TRP A 574 13.84 10.61 -2.31
CA TRP A 574 14.46 9.30 -2.33
C TRP A 574 15.42 9.14 -1.16
N ALA A 575 15.15 8.19 -0.30
CA ALA A 575 15.93 7.92 0.91
C ALA A 575 16.65 6.56 0.90
N TRP A 576 16.66 5.84 -0.21
CA TRP A 576 17.19 4.47 -0.31
C TRP A 576 16.59 3.49 0.71
N ASP A 577 15.40 3.79 1.22
CA ASP A 577 14.65 2.85 2.06
C ASP A 577 14.55 1.49 1.38
N PRO A 578 14.60 0.36 2.12
CA PRO A 578 14.51 -0.97 1.53
C PRO A 578 13.33 -1.17 0.59
N LYS A 579 12.19 -0.52 0.83
CA LYS A 579 11.00 -0.63 -0.03
C LYS A 579 11.16 0.11 -1.36
N GLU A 580 11.74 1.31 -1.33
CA GLU A 580 12.11 2.07 -2.54
C GLU A 580 13.15 1.32 -3.36
N THR A 581 14.18 0.83 -2.68
CA THR A 581 15.28 0.06 -3.30
C THR A 581 14.75 -1.19 -3.99
N TRP A 582 13.90 -2.00 -3.34
CA TRP A 582 13.33 -3.20 -3.94
C TRP A 582 12.30 -2.91 -5.04
N ALA A 583 11.58 -1.78 -4.98
CA ALA A 583 10.75 -1.32 -6.08
C ALA A 583 11.59 -1.00 -7.32
N LEU A 584 12.72 -0.31 -7.14
CA LEU A 584 13.68 -0.01 -8.22
C LEU A 584 14.35 -1.28 -8.76
N VAL A 585 14.78 -2.21 -7.89
CA VAL A 585 15.29 -3.53 -8.29
C VAL A 585 14.26 -4.27 -9.14
N THR A 586 13.01 -4.33 -8.70
CA THR A 586 11.92 -4.98 -9.43
C THR A 586 11.72 -4.33 -10.81
N MET A 587 11.70 -3.01 -10.88
CA MET A 587 11.58 -2.25 -12.12
C MET A 587 12.72 -2.58 -13.09
N LEU A 588 13.97 -2.59 -12.62
CA LEU A 588 15.14 -2.89 -13.44
C LEU A 588 15.15 -4.35 -13.91
N VAL A 589 14.87 -5.31 -13.03
CA VAL A 589 14.83 -6.74 -13.37
C VAL A 589 13.78 -7.03 -14.46
N TYR A 590 12.56 -6.53 -14.30
CA TYR A 590 11.54 -6.73 -15.33
C TYR A 590 11.85 -5.95 -16.62
N SER A 591 12.52 -4.80 -16.53
CA SER A 591 12.94 -4.04 -17.71
C SER A 591 13.90 -4.84 -18.60
N PHE A 592 14.74 -5.73 -18.07
CA PHE A 592 15.59 -6.61 -18.92
C PHE A 592 14.76 -7.45 -19.88
N THR A 593 13.60 -7.94 -19.47
CA THR A 593 12.72 -8.77 -20.31
C THR A 593 12.15 -7.98 -21.49
N LEU A 594 11.92 -6.67 -21.31
CA LEU A 594 11.43 -5.78 -22.36
C LEU A 594 12.48 -5.46 -23.45
N HIS A 595 13.75 -5.72 -23.14
CA HIS A 595 14.88 -5.49 -24.04
C HIS A 595 15.29 -6.71 -24.85
N GLY A 596 14.37 -7.66 -25.11
CA GLY A 596 14.64 -8.86 -25.93
C GLY A 596 15.19 -8.57 -27.35
N GLY A 597 14.93 -7.37 -27.89
CA GLY A 597 15.56 -6.90 -29.13
C GLY A 597 17.09 -6.75 -29.02
N ALA A 598 17.58 -6.28 -27.87
CA ALA A 598 19.00 -6.09 -27.58
C ALA A 598 19.63 -7.31 -26.91
N LEU A 599 18.91 -7.96 -25.99
CA LEU A 599 19.38 -9.09 -25.19
C LEU A 599 18.89 -10.41 -25.77
N LYS A 600 19.80 -11.14 -26.46
CA LYS A 600 19.47 -12.40 -27.15
C LYS A 600 18.79 -13.46 -26.28
N PRO A 601 19.18 -13.71 -24.99
CA PRO A 601 18.54 -14.72 -24.16
C PRO A 601 17.02 -14.54 -24.06
N PHE A 602 16.52 -13.31 -23.96
CA PHE A 602 15.10 -13.01 -23.86
C PHE A 602 14.30 -13.20 -25.16
N ARG A 603 14.97 -13.52 -26.28
CA ARG A 603 14.31 -13.99 -27.51
C ARG A 603 13.88 -15.45 -27.40
N ASN A 604 14.55 -16.23 -26.57
CA ASN A 604 14.16 -17.60 -26.29
C ASN A 604 12.97 -17.62 -25.32
N ALA A 605 11.82 -18.11 -25.78
CA ALA A 605 10.60 -18.12 -24.98
C ALA A 605 10.73 -18.95 -23.69
N ARG A 606 11.51 -20.06 -23.71
CA ARG A 606 11.71 -20.89 -22.50
C ARG A 606 12.53 -20.16 -21.45
N PHE A 607 13.62 -19.49 -21.84
CA PHE A 607 14.41 -18.64 -20.96
C PHE A 607 13.58 -17.47 -20.41
N PHE A 608 12.79 -16.82 -21.26
CA PHE A 608 11.91 -15.72 -20.88
C PHE A 608 10.93 -16.13 -19.77
N HIS A 609 10.28 -17.29 -19.92
CA HIS A 609 9.32 -17.78 -18.93
C HIS A 609 9.98 -18.14 -17.59
N TRP A 610 11.14 -18.83 -17.61
CA TRP A 610 11.89 -19.09 -16.38
C TRP A 610 12.32 -17.80 -15.69
N PHE A 611 12.77 -16.83 -16.47
CA PHE A 611 13.19 -15.54 -15.93
C PHE A 611 12.02 -14.78 -15.29
N THR A 612 10.84 -14.75 -15.92
CA THR A 612 9.66 -14.06 -15.37
C THR A 612 9.13 -14.70 -14.09
N ILE A 613 9.25 -16.03 -13.94
CA ILE A 613 8.96 -16.73 -12.68
C ILE A 613 9.95 -16.29 -11.59
N ALA A 614 11.25 -16.32 -11.89
CA ALA A 614 12.29 -15.90 -10.95
C ALA A 614 12.17 -14.41 -10.58
N ALA A 615 11.89 -13.54 -11.56
CA ALA A 615 11.69 -12.11 -11.35
C ALA A 615 10.52 -11.79 -10.39
N PHE A 616 9.52 -12.67 -10.31
CA PHE A 616 8.40 -12.48 -9.37
C PHE A 616 8.85 -12.56 -7.90
N LEU A 617 9.97 -13.20 -7.60
CA LEU A 617 10.57 -13.17 -6.26
C LEU A 617 10.90 -11.75 -5.82
N CYS A 618 11.29 -10.85 -6.74
CA CYS A 618 11.52 -9.44 -6.41
C CYS A 618 10.23 -8.78 -5.89
N VAL A 619 9.08 -9.07 -6.51
CA VAL A 619 7.77 -8.57 -6.04
C VAL A 619 7.43 -9.12 -4.65
N LEU A 620 7.66 -10.42 -4.43
CA LEU A 620 7.42 -11.04 -3.12
C LEU A 620 8.33 -10.46 -2.04
N ILE A 621 9.60 -10.20 -2.35
CA ILE A 621 10.52 -9.55 -1.42
C ILE A 621 10.11 -8.10 -1.17
N THR A 622 9.77 -7.34 -2.20
CA THR A 622 9.30 -5.95 -2.05
C THR A 622 8.08 -5.86 -1.13
N TYR A 623 7.15 -6.78 -1.24
CA TYR A 623 5.92 -6.73 -0.46
C TYR A 623 6.04 -7.45 0.89
N PHE A 624 6.48 -8.70 0.90
CA PHE A 624 6.56 -9.50 2.13
C PHE A 624 7.93 -9.40 2.81
N GLY A 625 9.02 -9.52 2.04
CA GLY A 625 10.38 -9.52 2.57
C GLY A 625 10.70 -8.22 3.30
N VAL A 626 10.40 -7.08 2.71
CA VAL A 626 10.63 -5.78 3.36
C VAL A 626 9.75 -5.62 4.59
N ASN A 627 8.44 -5.87 4.48
CA ASN A 627 7.52 -5.67 5.61
C ASN A 627 7.75 -6.63 6.80
N LEU A 628 8.25 -7.85 6.54
CA LEU A 628 8.37 -8.89 7.58
C LEU A 628 9.81 -9.09 8.07
N LEU A 629 10.80 -8.81 7.24
CA LEU A 629 12.20 -9.18 7.51
C LEU A 629 13.15 -7.97 7.52
N LEU A 630 13.06 -7.09 6.52
CA LEU A 630 14.02 -6.00 6.36
C LEU A 630 13.68 -4.77 7.21
N GLY A 631 12.42 -4.40 7.30
CA GLY A 631 11.96 -3.18 7.97
C GLY A 631 12.08 -1.96 7.06
N GLY A 632 12.26 -0.77 7.65
CA GLY A 632 12.39 0.51 6.96
C GLY A 632 11.28 1.51 7.31
N MET A 633 11.43 2.76 6.89
CA MET A 633 10.50 3.86 7.20
C MET A 633 9.08 3.64 6.66
N HIS A 634 8.91 2.80 5.64
CA HIS A 634 7.63 2.46 5.03
C HIS A 634 6.90 1.25 5.67
N SER A 635 7.30 0.78 6.86
CA SER A 635 6.69 -0.39 7.54
C SER A 635 5.47 -0.01 8.41
N TYR A 636 4.54 0.78 7.90
CA TYR A 636 3.33 1.25 8.60
C TYR A 636 2.25 0.17 8.87
N GLY A 637 2.56 -1.09 8.89
CA GLY A 637 1.54 -2.15 8.94
C GLY A 637 1.93 -3.40 9.70
N SER A 638 2.86 -3.28 10.65
CA SER A 638 3.21 -4.40 11.55
C SER A 638 2.28 -4.45 12.74
#